data_21d21bc11d58eb248c7eb4c1a020b6e6
#
_entry.id   21d21bc11d58eb248c7eb4c1a020b6e6
#
_cell.length_a   1.000
_cell.length_b   1.000
_cell.length_c   1.000
_cell.angle_alpha   90.00
_cell.angle_beta   90.00
_cell.angle_gamma   90.00
#
_symmetry.space_group_name_H-M   'P 1'
#
loop_
_entity.id
_entity.type
_entity.pdbx_description
1 polymer ?
#
loop_
_entity_poly.entity_id
_entity_poly.type
_entity_poly.pdbx_seq_one_letter_code
_entity_poly.pdbx_strand_id
1 'polypeptide(L)'
;MAENEKLNNVAVDNDVGTMEDVDAIMKKYDRESNTRVWEGTPRKILRVLTALFGIFLIVMNMWIKMDERARRPLFLGLVILLVFIYYPIKKGSQKVNYMPWYDIVMAAVGAFCFFFYPLNLEKIVSAGTRIQKAFVVQIGSISIPLLIVFAIIGTLILVECCRRVVGMPIICVAAVFVLYAFLGAGKDLKTVMYNLFYTTTGILGTPIGVCSTYIALFVIFGAFLEATGVANFFIDCANALVGWASGGPAKVAVVSSALCGMVSGSSVGNTVTTGSVTIPMMKKTGYPPEFAGAVEAASSTGGQIMPPIMGAAAFLMAEMVGVPYAKIIVRAILPAFLYFLGIFLGVHFKAKKLGLKGLPREELPKWKILLPQIYLILPLVVLVYMIMIGFTMATAAVYATLYCVVVAMISREEGKKKLVMAIPLIPLLFMTLMSRSFEPGTFMGENGSTLCLAIAFALLVINYAISKPNVKSLPTIIDAFENGGKNCLSVGIACGMAGIIAGVVTMTGLGQVLIGAIVGLSNGHLIIALVLTMLCCIVLGMGVPTTANYIIMATTCAPILASGMGLNLMAAHMFCFYFGIVADITPPVALAAYAGSAIAKAPPMKTAWNATRLAIAAFIIPYIFAYNNALIFVGNDVKFLSVASIVISATLGMASIASGLMGYLIRDMKWISRIALVAGGLLMVIPGTVTDLAGLAVLVVVLVLQRIENKKDKAAASV
;
A
#
# COMPACT_ATOMS: atom_id res chain seq x y z
N MET A 1 0.38 45.72 16.64
CA MET A 1 0.31 46.19 15.23
C MET A 1 1.52 45.74 14.42
N ALA A 2 2.75 45.86 14.89
CA ALA A 2 3.95 45.46 14.12
C ALA A 2 4.12 43.95 13.86
N GLU A 3 3.50 43.09 14.65
CA GLU A 3 3.52 41.64 14.45
C GLU A 3 2.46 41.16 13.44
N ASN A 4 1.37 41.88 13.28
CA ASN A 4 0.35 41.62 12.26
C ASN A 4 0.77 42.10 10.86
N GLU A 5 1.66 43.07 10.75
CA GLU A 5 2.24 43.48 9.46
C GLU A 5 3.27 42.49 8.95
N LYS A 6 3.99 41.76 9.81
CA LYS A 6 4.89 40.67 9.41
C LYS A 6 4.15 39.44 8.89
N LEU A 7 2.91 39.20 9.31
CA LEU A 7 2.07 38.09 8.80
C LEU A 7 1.45 38.42 7.43
N ASN A 8 1.26 39.67 7.08
CA ASN A 8 0.72 40.10 5.79
C ASN A 8 1.77 40.20 4.66
N ASN A 9 3.06 40.19 5.00
CA ASN A 9 4.16 40.27 4.03
C ASN A 9 4.92 38.97 3.80
N VAL A 10 4.39 37.82 4.20
CA VAL A 10 4.83 36.54 3.61
C VAL A 10 4.27 36.53 2.20
N ALA A 11 5.06 36.97 1.23
CA ALA A 11 4.80 36.75 -0.16
C ALA A 11 4.46 35.24 -0.31
N VAL A 12 3.23 34.92 -0.69
CA VAL A 12 2.82 33.56 -0.92
C VAL A 12 3.67 33.08 -2.09
N ASP A 13 4.71 32.32 -1.76
CA ASP A 13 5.61 31.75 -2.75
C ASP A 13 4.77 30.78 -3.60
N ASN A 14 4.36 31.26 -4.77
CA ASN A 14 3.59 30.46 -5.75
C ASN A 14 4.45 29.43 -6.48
N ASP A 15 5.73 29.28 -6.08
CA ASP A 15 6.64 28.32 -6.68
C ASP A 15 6.28 26.90 -6.21
N VAL A 16 5.60 26.18 -7.08
CA VAL A 16 5.20 24.77 -6.88
C VAL A 16 6.20 23.90 -7.63
N GLY A 17 6.61 22.78 -7.03
CA GLY A 17 7.47 21.80 -7.67
C GLY A 17 6.82 21.21 -8.91
N THR A 18 7.60 21.09 -9.97
CA THR A 18 7.21 20.44 -11.21
C THR A 18 7.29 18.92 -11.06
N MET A 19 6.71 18.18 -12.00
CA MET A 19 6.90 16.72 -12.05
C MET A 19 8.38 16.35 -12.22
N GLU A 20 9.18 17.21 -12.87
CA GLU A 20 10.62 17.03 -12.98
C GLU A 20 11.34 17.15 -11.63
N ASP A 21 10.91 18.08 -10.76
CA ASP A 21 11.44 18.20 -9.40
C ASP A 21 11.09 16.96 -8.56
N VAL A 22 9.88 16.43 -8.71
CA VAL A 22 9.45 15.17 -8.07
C VAL A 22 10.32 14.02 -8.57
N ASP A 23 10.47 13.88 -9.89
CA ASP A 23 11.29 12.85 -10.51
C ASP A 23 12.76 12.95 -10.06
N ALA A 24 13.32 14.15 -9.94
CA ALA A 24 14.69 14.36 -9.48
C ALA A 24 14.90 13.87 -8.03
N ILE A 25 13.96 14.21 -7.12
CA ILE A 25 14.01 13.76 -5.73
C ILE A 25 13.73 12.27 -5.65
N MET A 26 12.72 11.77 -6.35
CA MET A 26 12.40 10.35 -6.36
C MET A 26 13.54 9.51 -6.94
N LYS A 27 14.16 9.92 -8.04
CA LYS A 27 15.37 9.26 -8.56
C LYS A 27 16.52 9.22 -7.55
N LYS A 28 16.62 10.18 -6.64
CA LYS A 28 17.64 10.21 -5.59
C LYS A 28 17.35 9.21 -4.47
N TYR A 29 16.11 9.14 -4.00
CA TYR A 29 15.74 8.37 -2.82
C TYR A 29 15.03 7.04 -3.14
N ASP A 30 14.20 6.99 -4.19
CA ASP A 30 13.48 5.81 -4.62
C ASP A 30 14.16 5.13 -5.83
N ARG A 31 14.33 3.82 -5.76
CA ARG A 31 14.93 3.05 -6.85
C ARG A 31 13.93 2.64 -7.92
N GLU A 32 12.68 2.50 -7.59
CA GLU A 32 11.62 2.15 -8.55
C GLU A 32 11.46 3.20 -9.65
N SER A 33 11.79 4.46 -9.35
CA SER A 33 11.75 5.57 -10.31
C SER A 33 12.91 5.56 -11.34
N ASN A 34 13.96 4.75 -11.12
CA ASN A 34 15.15 4.72 -11.97
C ASN A 34 15.01 3.71 -13.11
N THR A 35 14.21 4.01 -14.10
CA THR A 35 14.03 3.17 -15.29
C THR A 35 14.89 3.65 -16.47
N ARG A 36 15.20 2.73 -17.41
CA ARG A 36 15.85 3.07 -18.68
C ARG A 36 14.97 3.95 -19.53
N VAL A 37 15.61 4.82 -20.28
CA VAL A 37 14.94 5.68 -21.26
C VAL A 37 14.87 4.94 -22.60
N TRP A 38 13.66 4.59 -22.99
CA TRP A 38 13.36 3.98 -24.28
C TRP A 38 12.54 4.95 -25.12
N GLU A 39 12.93 5.17 -26.38
CA GLU A 39 12.25 6.08 -27.30
C GLU A 39 11.99 5.40 -28.65
N GLY A 40 11.06 5.95 -29.44
CA GLY A 40 10.76 5.47 -30.77
C GLY A 40 10.19 4.04 -30.83
N THR A 41 10.69 3.22 -31.75
CA THR A 41 10.24 1.83 -31.96
C THR A 41 10.52 0.90 -30.77
N PRO A 42 11.71 0.92 -30.11
CA PRO A 42 11.95 0.11 -28.91
C PRO A 42 10.95 0.39 -27.78
N ARG A 43 10.57 1.64 -27.57
CA ARG A 43 9.55 2.02 -26.59
C ARG A 43 8.19 1.39 -26.91
N LYS A 44 7.78 1.40 -28.19
CA LYS A 44 6.52 0.79 -28.63
C LYS A 44 6.52 -0.73 -28.42
N ILE A 45 7.63 -1.39 -28.77
CA ILE A 45 7.77 -2.85 -28.57
C ILE A 45 7.69 -3.19 -27.08
N LEU A 46 8.42 -2.48 -26.23
CA LEU A 46 8.43 -2.72 -24.81
C LEU A 46 7.05 -2.49 -24.15
N ARG A 47 6.35 -1.44 -24.58
CA ARG A 47 4.97 -1.15 -24.18
C ARG A 47 4.04 -2.34 -24.47
N VAL A 48 4.09 -2.88 -25.71
CA VAL A 48 3.29 -4.03 -26.09
C VAL A 48 3.69 -5.28 -25.30
N LEU A 49 4.99 -5.53 -25.13
CA LEU A 49 5.49 -6.69 -24.39
C LEU A 49 5.02 -6.68 -22.94
N THR A 50 5.07 -5.52 -22.28
CA THR A 50 4.61 -5.39 -20.89
C THR A 50 3.10 -5.47 -20.77
N ALA A 51 2.37 -4.93 -21.75
CA ALA A 51 0.92 -5.11 -21.82
C ALA A 51 0.53 -6.59 -22.01
N LEU A 52 1.25 -7.31 -22.87
CA LEU A 52 1.07 -8.76 -23.05
C LEU A 52 1.39 -9.55 -21.77
N PHE A 53 2.39 -9.13 -21.00
CA PHE A 53 2.66 -9.71 -19.69
C PHE A 53 1.47 -9.51 -18.75
N GLY A 54 0.88 -8.32 -18.66
CA GLY A 54 -0.32 -8.06 -17.88
C GLY A 54 -1.52 -8.92 -18.31
N ILE A 55 -1.76 -9.04 -19.61
CA ILE A 55 -2.80 -9.92 -20.18
C ILE A 55 -2.52 -11.38 -19.83
N PHE A 56 -1.27 -11.83 -19.99
CA PHE A 56 -0.87 -13.19 -19.64
C PHE A 56 -1.17 -13.52 -18.16
N LEU A 57 -0.94 -12.59 -17.24
CA LEU A 57 -1.27 -12.78 -15.81
C LEU A 57 -2.77 -13.01 -15.60
N ILE A 58 -3.62 -12.27 -16.31
CA ILE A 58 -5.08 -12.48 -16.25
C ILE A 58 -5.43 -13.87 -16.80
N VAL A 59 -4.93 -14.23 -17.99
CA VAL A 59 -5.20 -15.52 -18.65
C VAL A 59 -4.73 -16.69 -17.78
N MET A 60 -3.52 -16.57 -17.22
CA MET A 60 -2.92 -17.60 -16.36
C MET A 60 -3.78 -17.87 -15.11
N ASN A 61 -4.40 -16.86 -14.54
CA ASN A 61 -5.18 -17.00 -13.31
C ASN A 61 -6.65 -17.35 -13.55
N MET A 62 -7.22 -17.03 -14.74
CA MET A 62 -8.63 -17.27 -15.02
C MET A 62 -8.89 -18.58 -15.77
N TRP A 63 -8.02 -18.93 -16.71
CA TRP A 63 -8.30 -20.05 -17.64
C TRP A 63 -7.28 -21.18 -17.61
N ILE A 64 -6.01 -20.90 -17.26
CA ILE A 64 -4.96 -21.92 -17.24
C ILE A 64 -4.92 -22.58 -15.85
N LYS A 65 -5.37 -23.82 -15.77
CA LYS A 65 -5.19 -24.64 -14.55
C LYS A 65 -3.73 -25.12 -14.48
N MET A 66 -2.89 -24.41 -13.74
CA MET A 66 -1.47 -24.68 -13.57
C MET A 66 -1.16 -24.99 -12.10
N ASP A 67 -0.33 -26.00 -11.87
CA ASP A 67 0.21 -26.30 -10.53
C ASP A 67 0.96 -25.07 -9.99
N GLU A 68 0.76 -24.78 -8.72
CA GLU A 68 1.42 -23.64 -8.06
C GLU A 68 2.94 -23.70 -8.16
N ARG A 69 3.52 -24.89 -8.11
CA ARG A 69 4.96 -25.12 -8.24
C ARG A 69 5.49 -24.78 -9.64
N ALA A 70 4.64 -24.82 -10.66
CA ALA A 70 4.98 -24.38 -12.01
C ALA A 70 4.70 -22.89 -12.23
N ARG A 71 3.57 -22.39 -11.71
CA ARG A 71 3.12 -21.01 -11.87
C ARG A 71 4.07 -20.00 -11.22
N ARG A 72 4.52 -20.28 -9.98
CA ARG A 72 5.37 -19.35 -9.21
C ARG A 72 6.72 -19.07 -9.90
N PRO A 73 7.51 -20.08 -10.32
CA PRO A 73 8.76 -19.82 -11.01
C PRO A 73 8.55 -19.27 -12.42
N LEU A 74 7.46 -19.63 -13.13
CA LEU A 74 7.13 -19.04 -14.43
C LEU A 74 6.88 -17.52 -14.29
N PHE A 75 6.07 -17.12 -13.31
CA PHE A 75 5.84 -15.71 -12.99
C PHE A 75 7.15 -14.98 -12.70
N LEU A 76 7.96 -15.51 -11.78
CA LEU A 76 9.19 -14.84 -11.35
C LEU A 76 10.24 -14.77 -12.47
N GLY A 77 10.34 -15.79 -13.31
CA GLY A 77 11.22 -15.78 -14.48
C GLY A 77 10.85 -14.69 -15.48
N LEU A 78 9.54 -14.49 -15.76
CA LEU A 78 9.06 -13.38 -16.61
C LEU A 78 9.33 -12.02 -15.97
N VAL A 79 9.12 -11.88 -14.67
CA VAL A 79 9.44 -10.65 -13.92
C VAL A 79 10.93 -10.32 -14.03
N ILE A 80 11.82 -11.30 -13.85
CA ILE A 80 13.28 -11.12 -13.97
C ILE A 80 13.65 -10.61 -15.37
N LEU A 81 13.09 -11.21 -16.43
CA LEU A 81 13.33 -10.74 -17.79
C LEU A 81 12.98 -9.25 -17.96
N LEU A 82 11.79 -8.87 -17.53
CA LEU A 82 11.33 -7.48 -17.66
C LEU A 82 12.13 -6.53 -16.77
N VAL A 83 12.54 -6.95 -15.59
CA VAL A 83 13.36 -6.13 -14.68
C VAL A 83 14.67 -5.73 -15.34
N PHE A 84 15.40 -6.65 -15.97
CA PHE A 84 16.65 -6.31 -16.66
C PHE A 84 16.44 -5.38 -17.87
N ILE A 85 15.28 -5.44 -18.52
CA ILE A 85 14.93 -4.54 -19.61
C ILE A 85 14.64 -3.13 -19.08
N TYR A 86 13.89 -3.01 -17.97
CA TYR A 86 13.49 -1.71 -17.43
C TYR A 86 14.54 -1.06 -16.53
N TYR A 87 15.25 -1.84 -15.69
CA TYR A 87 16.07 -1.29 -14.60
C TYR A 87 17.58 -1.45 -14.87
N PRO A 88 18.31 -0.35 -14.92
CA PRO A 88 19.75 -0.36 -15.17
C PRO A 88 20.57 -0.69 -13.93
N ILE A 89 21.85 -1.04 -14.15
CA ILE A 89 22.80 -1.35 -13.07
C ILE A 89 23.18 -0.09 -12.27
N LYS A 90 23.32 1.06 -12.93
CA LYS A 90 23.69 2.35 -12.30
C LYS A 90 22.60 3.39 -12.51
N LYS A 91 22.40 4.26 -11.50
CA LYS A 91 21.48 5.39 -11.57
C LYS A 91 22.02 6.48 -12.52
N GLY A 92 21.14 7.09 -13.32
CA GLY A 92 21.33 8.41 -13.92
C GLY A 92 22.30 8.53 -15.12
N SER A 93 23.08 7.51 -15.48
CA SER A 93 24.02 7.58 -16.60
C SER A 93 23.64 6.59 -17.71
N GLN A 94 22.65 6.94 -18.56
CA GLN A 94 22.22 5.98 -19.56
C GLN A 94 22.03 6.60 -20.94
N LYS A 95 22.59 5.90 -21.92
CA LYS A 95 22.29 6.14 -23.33
C LYS A 95 20.84 5.72 -23.60
N VAL A 96 20.12 6.53 -24.36
CA VAL A 96 18.77 6.21 -24.83
C VAL A 96 18.83 4.95 -25.70
N ASN A 97 17.84 4.07 -25.58
CA ASN A 97 17.71 2.83 -26.35
C ASN A 97 18.91 1.87 -26.23
N TYR A 98 19.59 1.84 -25.08
CA TYR A 98 20.76 1.00 -24.90
C TYR A 98 20.58 -0.01 -23.77
N MET A 99 20.80 -1.29 -24.08
CA MET A 99 20.88 -2.39 -23.10
C MET A 99 22.26 -3.05 -23.20
N PRO A 100 23.08 -3.05 -22.13
CA PRO A 100 24.37 -3.70 -22.13
C PRO A 100 24.24 -5.22 -22.35
N TRP A 101 25.21 -5.83 -23.03
CA TRP A 101 25.20 -7.26 -23.32
C TRP A 101 25.14 -8.14 -22.06
N TYR A 102 25.80 -7.73 -20.98
CA TYR A 102 25.79 -8.45 -19.71
C TYR A 102 24.40 -8.46 -19.07
N ASP A 103 23.57 -7.44 -19.28
CA ASP A 103 22.18 -7.43 -18.80
C ASP A 103 21.31 -8.40 -19.59
N ILE A 104 21.59 -8.57 -20.90
CA ILE A 104 20.90 -9.58 -21.73
C ILE A 104 21.26 -10.99 -21.24
N VAL A 105 22.55 -11.24 -20.97
CA VAL A 105 23.00 -12.53 -20.45
C VAL A 105 22.39 -12.82 -19.08
N MET A 106 22.43 -11.85 -18.15
CA MET A 106 21.83 -12.02 -16.82
C MET A 106 20.32 -12.26 -16.87
N ALA A 107 19.61 -11.56 -17.77
CA ALA A 107 18.20 -11.78 -18.00
C ALA A 107 17.89 -13.20 -18.49
N ALA A 108 18.65 -13.65 -19.50
CA ALA A 108 18.47 -14.98 -20.09
C ALA A 108 18.81 -16.10 -19.09
N VAL A 109 19.95 -15.99 -18.42
CA VAL A 109 20.39 -17.00 -17.42
C VAL A 109 19.45 -17.01 -16.22
N GLY A 110 19.02 -15.85 -15.73
CA GLY A 110 18.10 -15.76 -14.61
C GLY A 110 16.75 -16.41 -14.95
N ALA A 111 16.15 -16.01 -16.08
CA ALA A 111 14.90 -16.60 -16.53
C ALA A 111 15.03 -18.12 -16.76
N PHE A 112 16.14 -18.57 -17.35
CA PHE A 112 16.40 -19.99 -17.56
C PHE A 112 16.41 -20.78 -16.24
N CYS A 113 17.09 -20.28 -15.19
CA CYS A 113 17.12 -20.95 -13.89
C CYS A 113 15.70 -21.16 -13.32
N PHE A 114 14.83 -20.16 -13.47
CA PHE A 114 13.46 -20.27 -12.99
C PHE A 114 12.57 -21.09 -13.92
N PHE A 115 12.71 -21.01 -15.25
CA PHE A 115 11.92 -21.81 -16.20
C PHE A 115 12.33 -23.27 -16.24
N PHE A 116 13.57 -23.60 -15.90
CA PHE A 116 14.02 -24.97 -15.82
C PHE A 116 13.23 -25.80 -14.79
N TYR A 117 12.81 -25.16 -13.69
CA TYR A 117 12.06 -25.84 -12.63
C TYR A 117 10.69 -26.35 -13.12
N PRO A 118 9.77 -25.55 -13.67
CA PRO A 118 8.47 -26.03 -14.15
C PRO A 118 8.60 -27.04 -15.31
N LEU A 119 9.63 -26.90 -16.15
CA LEU A 119 9.87 -27.84 -17.27
C LEU A 119 10.33 -29.23 -16.80
N ASN A 120 10.89 -29.33 -15.60
CA ASN A 120 11.38 -30.57 -15.01
C ASN A 120 10.74 -30.88 -13.65
N LEU A 121 9.52 -30.39 -13.42
CA LEU A 121 8.85 -30.40 -12.11
C LEU A 121 8.81 -31.80 -11.48
N GLU A 122 8.35 -32.82 -12.22
CA GLU A 122 8.22 -34.21 -11.71
C GLU A 122 9.55 -34.77 -11.25
N LYS A 123 10.62 -34.56 -12.03
CA LYS A 123 11.96 -35.07 -11.72
C LYS A 123 12.57 -34.38 -10.52
N ILE A 124 12.33 -33.08 -10.37
CA ILE A 124 12.88 -32.28 -9.25
C ILE A 124 12.11 -32.59 -7.96
N VAL A 125 10.80 -32.70 -8.04
CA VAL A 125 9.97 -33.04 -6.87
C VAL A 125 10.25 -34.47 -6.39
N SER A 126 10.40 -35.44 -7.31
CA SER A 126 10.73 -36.83 -6.95
C SER A 126 12.15 -36.95 -6.36
N ALA A 127 13.09 -36.11 -6.77
CA ALA A 127 14.43 -36.10 -6.19
C ALA A 127 14.43 -35.62 -4.72
N GLY A 128 13.48 -34.73 -4.35
CA GLY A 128 13.37 -34.18 -3.00
C GLY A 128 14.70 -33.59 -2.49
N THR A 129 15.08 -33.94 -1.27
CA THR A 129 16.37 -33.48 -0.68
C THR A 129 17.61 -34.05 -1.38
N ARG A 130 17.43 -35.05 -2.25
CA ARG A 130 18.54 -35.65 -3.02
C ARG A 130 18.82 -34.94 -4.35
N ILE A 131 18.50 -33.66 -4.47
CA ILE A 131 18.70 -32.84 -5.69
C ILE A 131 20.14 -32.90 -6.21
N GLN A 132 21.12 -33.16 -5.34
CA GLN A 132 22.53 -33.32 -5.72
C GLN A 132 22.79 -34.53 -6.62
N LYS A 133 21.88 -35.53 -6.65
CA LYS A 133 21.98 -36.73 -7.49
C LYS A 133 21.16 -36.61 -8.77
N ALA A 134 20.25 -35.65 -8.84
CA ALA A 134 19.45 -35.35 -10.02
C ALA A 134 20.19 -34.33 -10.89
N PHE A 135 20.26 -34.55 -12.20
CA PHE A 135 20.92 -33.66 -13.15
C PHE A 135 22.39 -33.37 -12.80
N VAL A 136 23.21 -34.40 -12.70
CA VAL A 136 24.66 -34.30 -12.48
C VAL A 136 25.41 -34.32 -13.81
N VAL A 137 26.26 -33.33 -14.01
CA VAL A 137 27.22 -33.28 -15.12
C VAL A 137 28.59 -33.70 -14.59
N GLN A 138 29.17 -34.71 -15.20
CA GLN A 138 30.55 -35.12 -14.89
C GLN A 138 31.52 -34.42 -15.84
N ILE A 139 32.47 -33.67 -15.27
CA ILE A 139 33.57 -33.06 -16.01
C ILE A 139 34.86 -33.63 -15.42
N GLY A 140 35.41 -34.68 -16.07
CA GLY A 140 36.54 -35.44 -15.54
C GLY A 140 36.14 -36.16 -14.23
N SER A 141 36.90 -35.91 -13.17
CA SER A 141 36.65 -36.46 -11.82
C SER A 141 35.66 -35.66 -10.96
N ILE A 142 35.19 -34.52 -11.45
CA ILE A 142 34.32 -33.62 -10.69
C ILE A 142 32.84 -33.83 -11.11
N SER A 143 31.99 -34.15 -10.16
CA SER A 143 30.53 -34.25 -10.34
C SER A 143 29.87 -32.92 -9.93
N ILE A 144 29.30 -32.19 -10.88
CA ILE A 144 28.63 -30.89 -10.67
C ILE A 144 27.13 -31.11 -10.59
N PRO A 145 26.49 -30.87 -9.44
CA PRO A 145 25.03 -30.96 -9.30
C PRO A 145 24.38 -29.69 -9.88
N LEU A 146 23.88 -29.76 -11.11
CA LEU A 146 23.33 -28.61 -11.85
C LEU A 146 22.20 -27.91 -11.09
N LEU A 147 21.34 -28.63 -10.37
CA LEU A 147 20.25 -28.02 -9.62
C LEU A 147 20.76 -27.08 -8.53
N ILE A 148 21.87 -27.41 -7.84
CA ILE A 148 22.46 -26.53 -6.84
C ILE A 148 23.05 -25.30 -7.51
N VAL A 149 23.71 -25.48 -8.66
CA VAL A 149 24.29 -24.36 -9.44
C VAL A 149 23.18 -23.41 -9.89
N PHE A 150 22.06 -23.93 -10.45
CA PHE A 150 20.93 -23.11 -10.87
C PHE A 150 20.28 -22.40 -9.68
N ALA A 151 20.16 -23.04 -8.51
CA ALA A 151 19.66 -22.39 -7.30
C ALA A 151 20.53 -21.22 -6.86
N ILE A 152 21.86 -21.39 -6.86
CA ILE A 152 22.80 -20.32 -6.50
C ILE A 152 22.71 -19.17 -7.51
N ILE A 153 22.82 -19.46 -8.81
CA ILE A 153 22.77 -18.45 -9.87
C ILE A 153 21.43 -17.72 -9.85
N GLY A 154 20.31 -18.45 -9.79
CA GLY A 154 18.96 -17.87 -9.75
C GLY A 154 18.76 -16.97 -8.53
N THR A 155 19.26 -17.39 -7.35
CA THR A 155 19.20 -16.58 -6.13
C THR A 155 20.05 -15.31 -6.26
N LEU A 156 21.27 -15.38 -6.78
CA LEU A 156 22.15 -14.23 -6.98
C LEU A 156 21.54 -13.24 -8.00
N ILE A 157 20.95 -13.74 -9.07
CA ILE A 157 20.27 -12.89 -10.06
C ILE A 157 19.03 -12.22 -9.44
N LEU A 158 18.27 -12.92 -8.60
CA LEU A 158 17.15 -12.32 -7.87
C LEU A 158 17.63 -11.21 -6.92
N VAL A 159 18.76 -11.42 -6.22
CA VAL A 159 19.39 -10.38 -5.38
C VAL A 159 19.82 -9.18 -6.22
N GLU A 160 20.39 -9.40 -7.41
CA GLU A 160 20.75 -8.30 -8.32
C GLU A 160 19.51 -7.56 -8.85
N CYS A 161 18.43 -8.26 -9.21
CA CYS A 161 17.16 -7.64 -9.55
C CYS A 161 16.63 -6.77 -8.39
N CYS A 162 16.68 -7.29 -7.18
CA CYS A 162 16.26 -6.57 -5.99
C CYS A 162 17.10 -5.31 -5.76
N ARG A 163 18.42 -5.40 -5.93
CA ARG A 163 19.34 -4.25 -5.81
C ARG A 163 18.97 -3.13 -6.78
N ARG A 164 18.49 -3.49 -7.98
CA ARG A 164 18.12 -2.52 -9.03
C ARG A 164 16.77 -1.87 -8.77
N VAL A 165 15.79 -2.65 -8.34
CA VAL A 165 14.39 -2.22 -8.23
C VAL A 165 14.08 -1.70 -6.83
N VAL A 166 14.33 -2.50 -5.79
CA VAL A 166 13.96 -2.22 -4.40
C VAL A 166 15.07 -1.48 -3.66
N GLY A 167 16.29 -2.00 -3.73
CA GLY A 167 17.46 -1.39 -3.10
C GLY A 167 18.17 -2.30 -2.12
N MET A 168 19.12 -1.70 -1.36
CA MET A 168 20.00 -2.44 -0.45
C MET A 168 19.33 -2.89 0.87
N PRO A 169 18.36 -2.16 1.47
CA PRO A 169 17.89 -2.50 2.82
C PRO A 169 17.41 -3.94 2.96
N ILE A 170 16.52 -4.42 2.10
CA ILE A 170 16.01 -5.79 2.15
C ILE A 170 17.12 -6.84 1.87
N ILE A 171 18.10 -6.49 1.04
CA ILE A 171 19.23 -7.38 0.74
C ILE A 171 20.10 -7.54 1.99
N CYS A 172 20.38 -6.45 2.72
CA CYS A 172 21.13 -6.52 3.97
C CYS A 172 20.41 -7.39 5.00
N VAL A 173 19.11 -7.22 5.15
CA VAL A 173 18.30 -8.07 6.03
C VAL A 173 18.37 -9.52 5.58
N ALA A 174 18.12 -9.82 4.31
CA ALA A 174 18.19 -11.20 3.79
C ALA A 174 19.58 -11.80 3.96
N ALA A 175 20.66 -11.03 3.76
CA ALA A 175 22.02 -11.49 3.95
C ALA A 175 22.31 -11.88 5.41
N VAL A 176 21.85 -11.08 6.38
CA VAL A 176 21.97 -11.41 7.81
C VAL A 176 21.26 -12.73 8.13
N PHE A 177 20.05 -12.92 7.60
CA PHE A 177 19.31 -14.17 7.81
C PHE A 177 19.99 -15.38 7.16
N VAL A 178 20.50 -15.23 5.94
CA VAL A 178 21.25 -16.32 5.26
C VAL A 178 22.55 -16.62 5.98
N LEU A 179 23.28 -15.61 6.45
CA LEU A 179 24.47 -15.83 7.27
C LEU A 179 24.13 -16.57 8.58
N TYR A 180 23.02 -16.23 9.21
CA TYR A 180 22.54 -16.97 10.38
C TYR A 180 22.25 -18.44 10.06
N ALA A 181 21.69 -18.75 8.89
CA ALA A 181 21.45 -20.15 8.50
C ALA A 181 22.73 -20.97 8.45
N PHE A 182 23.84 -20.38 7.98
CA PHE A 182 25.13 -21.06 7.90
C PHE A 182 25.87 -21.05 9.25
N LEU A 183 26.04 -19.88 9.85
CA LEU A 183 26.90 -19.69 11.02
C LEU A 183 26.21 -19.97 12.35
N GLY A 184 24.93 -19.59 12.46
CA GLY A 184 24.13 -19.75 13.69
C GLY A 184 23.44 -21.10 13.78
N ALA A 185 22.79 -21.53 12.69
CA ALA A 185 22.03 -22.77 12.64
C ALA A 185 22.81 -23.95 12.04
N GLY A 186 24.03 -23.75 11.56
CA GLY A 186 24.92 -24.79 11.06
C GLY A 186 24.40 -25.58 9.86
N LYS A 187 23.53 -24.95 9.01
CA LYS A 187 22.96 -25.61 7.83
C LYS A 187 23.97 -25.68 6.70
N ASP A 188 24.02 -26.81 6.00
CA ASP A 188 24.87 -27.00 4.82
C ASP A 188 24.30 -26.28 3.59
N LEU A 189 25.16 -25.92 2.64
CA LEU A 189 24.79 -25.19 1.42
C LEU A 189 23.70 -25.90 0.62
N LYS A 190 23.73 -27.23 0.54
CA LYS A 190 22.76 -28.01 -0.22
C LYS A 190 21.36 -27.87 0.37
N THR A 191 21.25 -28.00 1.69
CA THR A 191 19.98 -27.84 2.42
C THR A 191 19.45 -26.42 2.29
N VAL A 192 20.31 -25.40 2.42
CA VAL A 192 19.92 -24.01 2.25
C VAL A 192 19.41 -23.76 0.83
N MET A 193 20.16 -24.16 -0.21
CA MET A 193 19.76 -23.92 -1.60
C MET A 193 18.51 -24.71 -2.00
N TYR A 194 18.35 -25.93 -1.51
CA TYR A 194 17.12 -26.71 -1.73
C TYR A 194 15.90 -26.02 -1.14
N ASN A 195 15.96 -25.65 0.14
CA ASN A 195 14.86 -25.00 0.84
C ASN A 195 14.53 -23.62 0.25
N LEU A 196 15.53 -22.83 -0.11
CA LEU A 196 15.30 -21.50 -0.65
C LEU A 196 14.73 -21.52 -2.08
N PHE A 197 15.18 -22.43 -2.95
CA PHE A 197 14.87 -22.35 -4.37
C PHE A 197 13.83 -23.37 -4.85
N TYR A 198 13.83 -24.61 -4.32
CA TYR A 198 13.00 -25.71 -4.84
C TYR A 198 11.80 -26.06 -3.95
N THR A 199 11.58 -25.36 -2.85
CA THR A 199 10.43 -25.58 -1.99
C THR A 199 9.47 -24.40 -2.02
N THR A 200 8.27 -24.64 -1.49
CA THR A 200 7.25 -23.60 -1.34
C THR A 200 7.40 -22.80 -0.04
N THR A 201 8.51 -22.93 0.66
CA THR A 201 8.82 -22.17 1.89
C THR A 201 9.84 -21.06 1.68
N GLY A 202 10.64 -21.13 0.58
CA GLY A 202 11.67 -20.15 0.25
C GLY A 202 11.22 -19.08 -0.75
N ILE A 203 12.05 -18.82 -1.76
CA ILE A 203 11.81 -17.82 -2.83
C ILE A 203 10.44 -18.04 -3.48
N LEU A 204 10.10 -19.30 -3.79
CA LEU A 204 8.83 -19.70 -4.39
C LEU A 204 7.73 -19.96 -3.33
N GLY A 205 7.85 -19.34 -2.16
CA GLY A 205 6.91 -19.49 -1.05
C GLY A 205 5.60 -18.77 -1.22
N THR A 206 4.85 -18.67 -0.11
CA THR A 206 3.55 -17.96 -0.04
C THR A 206 3.61 -16.55 -0.62
N PRO A 207 4.66 -15.73 -0.39
CA PRO A 207 4.68 -14.37 -0.96
C PRO A 207 4.58 -14.33 -2.48
N ILE A 208 5.37 -15.16 -3.17
CA ILE A 208 5.29 -15.27 -4.64
C ILE A 208 3.99 -15.96 -5.08
N GLY A 209 3.50 -16.92 -4.30
CA GLY A 209 2.20 -17.55 -4.56
C GLY A 209 1.08 -16.51 -4.64
N VAL A 210 0.94 -15.69 -3.63
CA VAL A 210 -0.07 -14.62 -3.55
C VAL A 210 0.19 -13.53 -4.61
N CYS A 211 1.47 -13.18 -4.84
CA CYS A 211 1.84 -12.17 -5.84
C CYS A 211 1.44 -12.61 -7.25
N SER A 212 1.73 -13.85 -7.63
CA SER A 212 1.42 -14.40 -8.96
C SER A 212 -0.09 -14.62 -9.21
N THR A 213 -0.91 -14.61 -8.17
CA THR A 213 -2.37 -14.79 -8.25
C THR A 213 -3.13 -13.49 -8.06
N TYR A 214 -3.19 -13.02 -6.82
CA TYR A 214 -4.10 -11.92 -6.46
C TYR A 214 -3.45 -10.56 -6.64
N ILE A 215 -2.24 -10.36 -6.11
CA ILE A 215 -1.62 -9.03 -6.07
C ILE A 215 -1.41 -8.49 -7.48
N ALA A 216 -0.90 -9.31 -8.40
CA ALA A 216 -0.69 -8.89 -9.79
C ALA A 216 -1.99 -8.42 -10.45
N LEU A 217 -3.11 -9.13 -10.23
CA LEU A 217 -4.41 -8.76 -10.79
C LEU A 217 -4.95 -7.46 -10.16
N PHE A 218 -4.76 -7.26 -8.84
CA PHE A 218 -5.17 -6.03 -8.19
C PHE A 218 -4.31 -4.82 -8.57
N VAL A 219 -3.01 -5.03 -8.81
CA VAL A 219 -2.12 -3.98 -9.32
C VAL A 219 -2.54 -3.56 -10.74
N ILE A 220 -2.90 -4.52 -11.59
CA ILE A 220 -3.45 -4.24 -12.93
C ILE A 220 -4.79 -3.49 -12.78
N PHE A 221 -5.70 -3.97 -11.95
CA PHE A 221 -6.98 -3.28 -11.68
C PHE A 221 -6.77 -1.84 -11.20
N GLY A 222 -5.83 -1.62 -10.27
CA GLY A 222 -5.48 -0.27 -9.78
C GLY A 222 -5.03 0.67 -10.92
N ALA A 223 -4.18 0.18 -11.82
CA ALA A 223 -3.72 0.95 -12.99
C ALA A 223 -4.87 1.29 -13.96
N PHE A 224 -5.81 0.36 -14.17
CA PHE A 224 -7.01 0.63 -14.95
C PHE A 224 -7.93 1.63 -14.29
N LEU A 225 -8.15 1.51 -12.99
CA LEU A 225 -9.02 2.42 -12.26
C LEU A 225 -8.45 3.85 -12.24
N GLU A 226 -7.13 3.99 -12.07
CA GLU A 226 -6.44 5.28 -12.20
C GLU A 226 -6.64 5.89 -13.60
N ALA A 227 -6.55 5.09 -14.66
CA ALA A 227 -6.77 5.52 -16.04
C ALA A 227 -8.21 5.97 -16.35
N THR A 228 -9.20 5.63 -15.49
CA THR A 228 -10.59 6.15 -15.64
C THR A 228 -10.73 7.62 -15.28
N GLY A 229 -9.77 8.21 -14.53
CA GLY A 229 -9.85 9.56 -13.99
C GLY A 229 -10.60 9.65 -12.66
N VAL A 230 -10.85 8.53 -11.98
CA VAL A 230 -11.55 8.49 -10.70
C VAL A 230 -10.87 9.33 -9.62
N ALA A 231 -9.55 9.52 -9.69
CA ALA A 231 -8.81 10.34 -8.73
C ALA A 231 -9.28 11.81 -8.73
N ASN A 232 -9.48 12.41 -9.92
CA ASN A 232 -10.02 13.76 -10.02
C ASN A 232 -11.43 13.86 -9.45
N PHE A 233 -12.28 12.86 -9.73
CA PHE A 233 -13.62 12.79 -9.17
C PHE A 233 -13.60 12.71 -7.63
N PHE A 234 -12.68 11.96 -7.05
CA PHE A 234 -12.51 11.88 -5.59
C PHE A 234 -12.04 13.20 -4.98
N ILE A 235 -11.13 13.92 -5.65
CA ILE A 235 -10.69 15.26 -5.22
C ILE A 235 -11.86 16.24 -5.27
N ASP A 236 -12.65 16.22 -6.32
CA ASP A 236 -13.83 17.07 -6.47
C ASP A 236 -14.90 16.74 -5.42
N CYS A 237 -15.15 15.47 -5.15
CA CYS A 237 -16.04 15.05 -4.06
C CYS A 237 -15.53 15.53 -2.68
N ALA A 238 -14.25 15.43 -2.41
CA ALA A 238 -13.64 15.91 -1.18
C ALA A 238 -13.76 17.44 -1.06
N ASN A 239 -13.55 18.19 -2.16
CA ASN A 239 -13.75 19.62 -2.21
C ASN A 239 -15.22 20.00 -1.90
N ALA A 240 -16.18 19.32 -2.48
CA ALA A 240 -17.60 19.56 -2.23
C ALA A 240 -18.00 19.25 -0.78
N LEU A 241 -17.40 18.22 -0.16
CA LEU A 241 -17.71 17.80 1.21
C LEU A 241 -17.11 18.71 2.28
N VAL A 242 -15.83 19.03 2.19
CA VAL A 242 -15.08 19.66 3.29
C VAL A 242 -14.32 20.93 2.90
N GLY A 243 -14.30 21.33 1.62
CA GLY A 243 -13.53 22.47 1.13
C GLY A 243 -13.94 23.81 1.74
N TRP A 244 -15.21 23.97 2.09
CA TRP A 244 -15.79 25.18 2.72
C TRP A 244 -15.37 25.35 4.19
N ALA A 245 -14.92 24.30 4.86
CA ALA A 245 -14.60 24.34 6.27
C ALA A 245 -13.25 25.05 6.52
N SER A 246 -13.06 25.60 7.74
CA SER A 246 -11.78 26.22 8.15
C SER A 246 -10.61 25.26 7.84
N GLY A 247 -9.61 25.75 7.10
CA GLY A 247 -8.51 24.94 6.61
C GLY A 247 -8.92 23.93 5.51
N GLY A 248 -9.95 24.26 4.74
CA GLY A 248 -10.55 23.42 3.70
C GLY A 248 -9.57 22.63 2.85
N PRO A 249 -8.61 23.28 2.17
CA PRO A 249 -7.66 22.59 1.29
C PRO A 249 -6.89 21.42 1.94
N ALA A 250 -6.45 21.59 3.19
CA ALA A 250 -5.76 20.50 3.88
C ALA A 250 -6.72 19.38 4.33
N LYS A 251 -7.96 19.69 4.65
CA LYS A 251 -9.02 18.68 4.90
C LYS A 251 -9.40 17.94 3.63
N VAL A 252 -9.44 18.63 2.50
CA VAL A 252 -9.63 18.04 1.17
C VAL A 252 -8.51 17.06 0.88
N ALA A 253 -7.25 17.43 1.14
CA ALA A 253 -6.12 16.52 0.99
C ALA A 253 -6.31 15.24 1.82
N VAL A 254 -6.74 15.34 3.09
CA VAL A 254 -6.99 14.17 3.95
C VAL A 254 -8.08 13.26 3.37
N VAL A 255 -9.21 13.83 2.96
CA VAL A 255 -10.36 13.05 2.44
C VAL A 255 -10.05 12.48 1.06
N SER A 256 -9.48 13.28 0.14
CA SER A 256 -9.15 12.80 -1.20
C SER A 256 -8.07 11.72 -1.18
N SER A 257 -7.03 11.86 -0.35
CA SER A 257 -5.99 10.84 -0.20
C SER A 257 -6.52 9.56 0.46
N ALA A 258 -7.52 9.65 1.35
CA ALA A 258 -8.21 8.48 1.85
C ALA A 258 -8.95 7.73 0.72
N LEU A 259 -9.69 8.47 -0.12
CA LEU A 259 -10.44 7.90 -1.24
C LEU A 259 -9.52 7.36 -2.34
N CYS A 260 -8.49 8.10 -2.74
CA CYS A 260 -7.53 7.65 -3.74
C CYS A 260 -6.66 6.50 -3.21
N GLY A 261 -6.28 6.53 -1.94
CA GLY A 261 -5.50 5.50 -1.28
C GLY A 261 -6.22 4.15 -1.22
N MET A 262 -7.55 4.14 -1.13
CA MET A 262 -8.36 2.90 -1.25
C MET A 262 -8.06 2.12 -2.54
N VAL A 263 -7.53 2.80 -3.55
CA VAL A 263 -7.31 2.28 -4.90
C VAL A 263 -5.83 2.03 -5.18
N SER A 264 -4.97 3.02 -4.91
CA SER A 264 -3.55 2.97 -5.30
C SER A 264 -2.73 1.98 -4.48
N GLY A 265 -3.04 1.83 -3.19
CA GLY A 265 -2.28 0.97 -2.28
C GLY A 265 -0.80 1.37 -2.10
N SER A 266 -0.37 2.51 -2.63
CA SER A 266 1.00 3.04 -2.56
C SER A 266 0.99 4.43 -1.93
N SER A 267 1.75 4.60 -0.83
CA SER A 267 1.90 5.90 -0.15
C SER A 267 2.53 6.95 -1.05
N VAL A 268 3.60 6.59 -1.74
CA VAL A 268 4.35 7.48 -2.63
C VAL A 268 3.52 7.82 -3.87
N GLY A 269 2.95 6.81 -4.53
CA GLY A 269 2.09 7.00 -5.71
C GLY A 269 0.90 7.90 -5.42
N ASN A 270 0.23 7.67 -4.29
CA ASN A 270 -0.89 8.50 -3.85
C ASN A 270 -0.44 9.95 -3.54
N THR A 271 0.70 10.14 -2.84
CA THR A 271 1.26 11.46 -2.56
C THR A 271 1.55 12.25 -3.83
N VAL A 272 2.04 11.60 -4.88
CA VAL A 272 2.31 12.27 -6.16
C VAL A 272 1.01 12.61 -6.89
N THR A 273 0.06 11.68 -6.96
CA THR A 273 -1.19 11.85 -7.70
C THR A 273 -2.08 12.93 -7.07
N THR A 274 -2.41 12.81 -5.79
CA THR A 274 -3.28 13.78 -5.10
C THR A 274 -2.53 15.05 -4.72
N GLY A 275 -1.27 14.93 -4.31
CA GLY A 275 -0.45 16.05 -3.87
C GLY A 275 -0.12 17.04 -4.96
N SER A 276 -0.05 16.61 -6.23
CA SER A 276 0.11 17.55 -7.37
C SER A 276 -1.01 18.60 -7.44
N VAL A 277 -2.19 18.30 -6.90
CA VAL A 277 -3.34 19.22 -6.84
C VAL A 277 -3.49 19.85 -5.46
N THR A 278 -3.43 19.06 -4.40
CA THR A 278 -3.75 19.51 -3.04
C THR A 278 -2.65 20.33 -2.39
N ILE A 279 -1.36 20.03 -2.63
CA ILE A 279 -0.25 20.78 -2.05
C ILE A 279 -0.23 22.25 -2.57
N PRO A 280 -0.33 22.52 -3.89
CA PRO A 280 -0.48 23.88 -4.40
C PRO A 280 -1.68 24.62 -3.79
N MET A 281 -2.81 23.93 -3.65
CA MET A 281 -4.04 24.50 -3.05
C MET A 281 -3.82 24.88 -1.58
N MET A 282 -3.14 24.03 -0.80
CA MET A 282 -2.76 24.34 0.59
C MET A 282 -1.79 25.52 0.69
N LYS A 283 -0.78 25.59 -0.16
CA LYS A 283 0.18 26.71 -0.19
C LYS A 283 -0.52 28.04 -0.49
N LYS A 284 -1.41 28.07 -1.49
CA LYS A 284 -2.19 29.29 -1.83
C LYS A 284 -3.06 29.79 -0.70
N THR A 285 -3.52 28.90 0.19
CA THR A 285 -4.34 29.28 1.35
C THR A 285 -3.52 29.65 2.60
N GLY A 286 -2.20 29.63 2.53
CA GLY A 286 -1.30 30.10 3.59
C GLY A 286 -0.74 29.01 4.52
N TYR A 287 -0.84 27.73 4.13
CA TYR A 287 -0.12 26.68 4.86
C TYR A 287 1.39 26.73 4.55
N PRO A 288 2.26 26.53 5.57
CA PRO A 288 3.69 26.35 5.33
C PRO A 288 3.97 25.20 4.36
N PRO A 289 4.91 25.34 3.39
CA PRO A 289 5.21 24.32 2.40
C PRO A 289 5.52 22.95 2.99
N GLU A 290 6.36 22.89 4.04
CA GLU A 290 6.71 21.66 4.74
C GLU A 290 5.52 21.00 5.46
N PHE A 291 4.53 21.80 5.88
CA PHE A 291 3.30 21.27 6.47
C PHE A 291 2.34 20.76 5.40
N ALA A 292 2.22 21.46 4.27
CA ALA A 292 1.39 21.02 3.14
C ALA A 292 1.87 19.67 2.58
N GLY A 293 3.18 19.51 2.36
CA GLY A 293 3.77 18.23 1.95
C GLY A 293 3.59 17.14 3.00
N ALA A 294 3.63 17.50 4.30
CA ALA A 294 3.44 16.56 5.39
C ALA A 294 1.99 16.05 5.52
N VAL A 295 0.99 16.92 5.33
CA VAL A 295 -0.44 16.55 5.33
C VAL A 295 -0.70 15.52 4.24
N GLU A 296 -0.19 15.78 3.04
CA GLU A 296 -0.38 14.88 1.91
C GLU A 296 0.30 13.53 2.14
N ALA A 297 1.58 13.54 2.57
CA ALA A 297 2.32 12.32 2.83
C ALA A 297 1.69 11.45 3.93
N ALA A 298 1.27 12.06 5.05
CA ALA A 298 0.61 11.37 6.14
C ALA A 298 -0.74 10.77 5.68
N SER A 299 -1.55 11.53 4.95
CA SER A 299 -2.85 11.06 4.44
C SER A 299 -2.69 9.95 3.41
N SER A 300 -1.74 10.09 2.49
CA SER A 300 -1.45 9.08 1.48
C SER A 300 -0.95 7.77 2.07
N THR A 301 -0.15 7.83 3.13
CA THR A 301 0.30 6.62 3.87
C THR A 301 -0.89 5.88 4.50
N GLY A 302 -1.87 6.60 5.04
CA GLY A 302 -3.12 6.02 5.52
C GLY A 302 -3.94 5.30 4.46
N GLY A 303 -3.78 5.64 3.19
CA GLY A 303 -4.43 4.95 2.09
C GLY A 303 -4.13 3.44 2.04
N GLN A 304 -2.94 3.04 2.49
CA GLN A 304 -2.54 1.62 2.54
C GLN A 304 -3.31 0.78 3.57
N ILE A 305 -3.91 1.42 4.58
CA ILE A 305 -4.78 0.74 5.57
C ILE A 305 -6.26 0.98 5.30
N MET A 306 -6.61 1.81 4.31
CA MET A 306 -8.01 2.14 4.02
C MET A 306 -8.65 1.07 3.12
N PRO A 307 -9.69 0.36 3.59
CA PRO A 307 -10.41 -0.59 2.74
C PRO A 307 -11.02 0.11 1.52
N PRO A 308 -11.24 -0.60 0.39
CA PRO A 308 -11.24 -2.06 0.26
C PRO A 308 -9.93 -2.71 -0.20
N ILE A 309 -8.99 -2.00 -0.85
CA ILE A 309 -7.82 -2.65 -1.45
C ILE A 309 -6.66 -2.72 -0.45
N MET A 310 -6.41 -1.66 0.33
CA MET A 310 -5.44 -1.63 1.44
C MET A 310 -3.99 -1.94 1.04
N GLY A 311 -3.66 -1.82 -0.25
CA GLY A 311 -2.36 -2.26 -0.76
C GLY A 311 -2.17 -3.79 -0.77
N ALA A 312 -1.09 -4.23 -1.41
CA ALA A 312 -0.80 -5.64 -1.64
C ALA A 312 -0.56 -6.46 -0.36
N ALA A 313 -0.12 -5.82 0.72
CA ALA A 313 0.18 -6.46 1.99
C ALA A 313 -1.06 -7.07 2.67
N ALA A 314 -2.25 -6.48 2.49
CA ALA A 314 -3.47 -6.98 3.10
C ALA A 314 -3.94 -8.32 2.50
N PHE A 315 -3.63 -8.59 1.23
CA PHE A 315 -3.89 -9.89 0.61
C PHE A 315 -2.99 -10.98 1.22
N LEU A 316 -1.73 -10.64 1.47
CA LEU A 316 -0.80 -11.52 2.17
C LEU A 316 -1.24 -11.76 3.62
N MET A 317 -1.79 -10.73 4.27
CA MET A 317 -2.34 -10.87 5.63
C MET A 317 -3.49 -11.88 5.66
N ALA A 318 -4.39 -11.86 4.68
CA ALA A 318 -5.49 -12.82 4.60
C ALA A 318 -4.97 -14.26 4.54
N GLU A 319 -3.95 -14.51 3.72
CA GLU A 319 -3.32 -15.82 3.58
C GLU A 319 -2.56 -16.24 4.84
N MET A 320 -1.75 -15.35 5.42
CA MET A 320 -0.93 -15.66 6.60
C MET A 320 -1.77 -15.86 7.88
N VAL A 321 -2.88 -15.15 8.01
CA VAL A 321 -3.82 -15.30 9.13
C VAL A 321 -4.82 -16.44 8.89
N GLY A 322 -4.96 -16.89 7.65
CA GLY A 322 -5.89 -17.97 7.28
C GLY A 322 -7.37 -17.53 7.34
N VAL A 323 -7.68 -16.28 6.96
CA VAL A 323 -9.06 -15.77 6.95
C VAL A 323 -9.43 -15.19 5.59
N PRO A 324 -10.72 -15.26 5.19
CA PRO A 324 -11.17 -14.61 3.96
C PRO A 324 -10.85 -13.11 3.97
N TYR A 325 -10.46 -12.56 2.82
CA TYR A 325 -10.12 -11.16 2.67
C TYR A 325 -11.26 -10.20 3.07
N ALA A 326 -12.51 -10.60 2.85
CA ALA A 326 -13.68 -9.87 3.32
C ALA A 326 -13.65 -9.56 4.83
N LYS A 327 -13.13 -10.50 5.65
CA LYS A 327 -12.97 -10.29 7.09
C LYS A 327 -11.86 -9.28 7.40
N ILE A 328 -10.79 -9.23 6.59
CA ILE A 328 -9.73 -8.21 6.73
C ILE A 328 -10.32 -6.83 6.47
N ILE A 329 -11.08 -6.66 5.36
CA ILE A 329 -11.76 -5.41 5.02
C ILE A 329 -12.57 -4.88 6.21
N VAL A 330 -13.47 -5.69 6.76
CA VAL A 330 -14.34 -5.28 7.86
C VAL A 330 -13.53 -4.88 9.10
N ARG A 331 -12.50 -5.64 9.44
CA ARG A 331 -11.65 -5.41 10.62
C ARG A 331 -10.79 -4.15 10.50
N ALA A 332 -10.47 -3.73 9.28
CA ALA A 332 -9.65 -2.55 9.05
C ALA A 332 -10.45 -1.23 9.05
N ILE A 333 -11.78 -1.25 8.91
CA ILE A 333 -12.61 -0.03 8.76
C ILE A 333 -12.43 0.92 9.94
N LEU A 334 -12.64 0.48 11.17
CA LEU A 334 -12.56 1.36 12.34
C LEU A 334 -11.15 1.88 12.60
N PRO A 335 -10.10 1.05 12.59
CA PRO A 335 -8.72 1.53 12.71
C PRO A 335 -8.34 2.55 11.63
N ALA A 336 -8.72 2.32 10.36
CA ALA A 336 -8.48 3.26 9.28
C ALA A 336 -9.24 4.58 9.47
N PHE A 337 -10.52 4.51 9.84
CA PHE A 337 -11.32 5.70 10.14
C PHE A 337 -10.68 6.55 11.25
N LEU A 338 -10.25 5.93 12.34
CA LEU A 338 -9.59 6.63 13.44
C LEU A 338 -8.26 7.26 13.01
N TYR A 339 -7.50 6.60 12.14
CA TYR A 339 -6.27 7.15 11.59
C TYR A 339 -6.53 8.47 10.85
N PHE A 340 -7.45 8.47 9.87
CA PHE A 340 -7.77 9.66 9.10
C PHE A 340 -8.41 10.75 9.97
N LEU A 341 -9.23 10.37 10.96
CA LEU A 341 -9.79 11.29 11.92
C LEU A 341 -8.70 12.01 12.73
N GLY A 342 -7.65 11.28 13.16
CA GLY A 342 -6.51 11.86 13.86
C GLY A 342 -5.78 12.93 13.03
N ILE A 343 -5.51 12.64 11.76
CA ILE A 343 -4.90 13.62 10.83
C ILE A 343 -5.83 14.81 10.61
N PHE A 344 -7.12 14.55 10.37
CA PHE A 344 -8.13 15.59 10.15
C PHE A 344 -8.25 16.55 11.31
N LEU A 345 -8.20 16.05 12.56
CA LEU A 345 -8.17 16.87 13.77
C LEU A 345 -6.87 17.67 13.88
N GLY A 346 -5.71 17.07 13.60
CA GLY A 346 -4.43 17.76 13.58
C GLY A 346 -4.42 18.93 12.59
N VAL A 347 -4.90 18.69 11.38
CA VAL A 347 -5.08 19.72 10.34
C VAL A 347 -6.06 20.82 10.80
N HIS A 348 -7.18 20.43 11.42
CA HIS A 348 -8.16 21.40 11.93
C HIS A 348 -7.58 22.33 12.98
N PHE A 349 -6.88 21.81 13.98
CA PHE A 349 -6.25 22.65 15.01
C PHE A 349 -5.14 23.52 14.43
N LYS A 350 -4.36 23.02 13.50
CA LYS A 350 -3.34 23.84 12.81
C LYS A 350 -3.97 24.96 11.98
N ALA A 351 -5.06 24.68 11.26
CA ALA A 351 -5.79 25.69 10.50
C ALA A 351 -6.35 26.80 11.40
N LYS A 352 -6.96 26.40 12.52
CA LYS A 352 -7.47 27.35 13.52
C LYS A 352 -6.37 28.21 14.11
N LYS A 353 -5.21 27.61 14.43
CA LYS A 353 -4.03 28.33 14.92
C LYS A 353 -3.51 29.36 13.94
N LEU A 354 -3.53 29.04 12.63
CA LEU A 354 -3.09 29.96 11.57
C LEU A 354 -4.20 30.92 11.10
N GLY A 355 -5.41 30.82 11.63
CA GLY A 355 -6.54 31.68 11.22
C GLY A 355 -7.05 31.41 9.79
N LEU A 356 -6.75 30.22 9.20
CA LEU A 356 -7.08 29.92 7.82
C LEU A 356 -8.57 29.66 7.63
N LYS A 357 -9.14 30.25 6.60
CA LYS A 357 -10.54 30.08 6.19
C LYS A 357 -10.67 28.91 5.21
N GLY A 358 -11.88 28.49 4.92
CA GLY A 358 -12.18 27.56 3.84
C GLY A 358 -12.20 28.24 2.47
N LEU A 359 -12.35 27.43 1.42
CA LEU A 359 -12.56 27.94 0.06
C LEU A 359 -13.94 28.62 -0.07
N PRO A 360 -14.05 29.68 -0.89
CA PRO A 360 -15.32 30.30 -1.21
C PRO A 360 -16.30 29.26 -1.81
N ARG A 361 -17.58 29.36 -1.46
CA ARG A 361 -18.60 28.41 -1.96
C ARG A 361 -18.75 28.44 -3.48
N GLU A 362 -18.36 29.50 -4.13
CA GLU A 362 -18.41 29.70 -5.57
C GLU A 362 -17.35 28.86 -6.31
N GLU A 363 -16.21 28.61 -5.67
CA GLU A 363 -15.10 27.81 -6.20
C GLU A 363 -15.30 26.29 -5.97
N LEU A 364 -16.29 25.92 -5.16
CA LEU A 364 -16.54 24.53 -4.83
C LEU A 364 -17.32 23.81 -5.92
N PRO A 365 -16.94 22.55 -6.28
CA PRO A 365 -17.70 21.74 -7.20
C PRO A 365 -19.14 21.52 -6.73
N LYS A 366 -20.13 21.74 -7.64
CA LYS A 366 -21.55 21.58 -7.32
C LYS A 366 -21.94 20.11 -7.44
N TRP A 367 -22.70 19.59 -6.48
CA TRP A 367 -23.20 18.22 -6.48
C TRP A 367 -23.97 17.85 -7.74
N LYS A 368 -24.67 18.81 -8.38
CA LYS A 368 -25.36 18.60 -9.66
C LYS A 368 -24.42 18.18 -10.79
N ILE A 369 -23.15 18.54 -10.72
CA ILE A 369 -22.12 18.17 -11.72
C ILE A 369 -21.47 16.83 -11.34
N LEU A 370 -21.33 16.54 -10.03
CA LEU A 370 -20.67 15.33 -9.53
C LEU A 370 -21.58 14.10 -9.58
N LEU A 371 -22.87 14.24 -9.24
CA LEU A 371 -23.80 13.10 -9.22
C LEU A 371 -23.90 12.34 -10.55
N PRO A 372 -23.91 12.99 -11.73
CA PRO A 372 -23.87 12.26 -13.01
C PRO A 372 -22.58 11.48 -13.26
N GLN A 373 -21.50 11.73 -12.50
CA GLN A 373 -20.22 11.05 -12.64
C GLN A 373 -20.03 9.89 -11.63
N ILE A 374 -21.04 9.61 -10.80
CA ILE A 374 -20.97 8.58 -9.75
C ILE A 374 -20.68 7.17 -10.31
N TYR A 375 -20.94 6.95 -11.62
CA TYR A 375 -20.60 5.69 -12.29
C TYR A 375 -19.09 5.39 -12.29
N LEU A 376 -18.22 6.40 -12.09
CA LEU A 376 -16.79 6.22 -11.94
C LEU A 376 -16.40 5.34 -10.74
N ILE A 377 -17.26 5.29 -9.71
CA ILE A 377 -17.05 4.43 -8.52
C ILE A 377 -17.53 2.99 -8.79
N LEU A 378 -18.31 2.74 -9.84
CA LEU A 378 -18.93 1.43 -10.08
C LEU A 378 -17.94 0.25 -10.05
N PRO A 379 -16.74 0.32 -10.66
CA PRO A 379 -15.77 -0.77 -10.59
C PRO A 379 -15.38 -1.13 -9.15
N LEU A 380 -15.22 -0.12 -8.29
CA LEU A 380 -14.86 -0.31 -6.90
C LEU A 380 -16.01 -0.94 -6.09
N VAL A 381 -17.24 -0.48 -6.32
CA VAL A 381 -18.45 -1.04 -5.68
C VAL A 381 -18.62 -2.51 -6.07
N VAL A 382 -18.46 -2.83 -7.36
CA VAL A 382 -18.56 -4.20 -7.86
C VAL A 382 -17.48 -5.09 -7.25
N LEU A 383 -16.24 -4.60 -7.19
CA LEU A 383 -15.13 -5.32 -6.54
C LEU A 383 -15.48 -5.72 -5.10
N VAL A 384 -15.91 -4.73 -4.30
CA VAL A 384 -16.28 -4.97 -2.89
C VAL A 384 -17.45 -5.93 -2.79
N TYR A 385 -18.48 -5.72 -3.58
CA TYR A 385 -19.65 -6.59 -3.59
C TYR A 385 -19.27 -8.04 -3.89
N MET A 386 -18.49 -8.29 -4.95
CA MET A 386 -18.06 -9.64 -5.33
C MET A 386 -17.23 -10.32 -4.22
N ILE A 387 -16.31 -9.59 -3.60
CA ILE A 387 -15.52 -10.11 -2.48
C ILE A 387 -16.43 -10.47 -1.28
N MET A 388 -17.36 -9.60 -0.93
CA MET A 388 -18.26 -9.80 0.21
C MET A 388 -19.22 -10.96 0.02
N ILE A 389 -19.65 -11.23 -1.21
CA ILE A 389 -20.50 -12.39 -1.52
C ILE A 389 -19.72 -13.68 -1.75
N GLY A 390 -18.37 -13.66 -1.62
CA GLY A 390 -17.54 -14.86 -1.60
C GLY A 390 -16.97 -15.31 -2.94
N PHE A 391 -16.89 -14.43 -3.96
CA PHE A 391 -16.09 -14.70 -5.15
C PHE A 391 -14.60 -14.78 -4.81
N THR A 392 -13.84 -15.49 -5.63
CA THR A 392 -12.38 -15.47 -5.50
C THR A 392 -11.84 -14.06 -5.77
N MET A 393 -10.78 -13.69 -5.08
CA MET A 393 -10.15 -12.39 -5.28
C MET A 393 -9.72 -12.17 -6.74
N ALA A 394 -9.22 -13.22 -7.40
CA ALA A 394 -8.82 -13.17 -8.81
C ALA A 394 -10.01 -12.83 -9.73
N THR A 395 -11.12 -13.54 -9.57
CA THR A 395 -12.34 -13.27 -10.36
C THR A 395 -12.87 -11.87 -10.12
N ALA A 396 -12.95 -11.43 -8.86
CA ALA A 396 -13.42 -10.09 -8.52
C ALA A 396 -12.55 -8.99 -9.16
N ALA A 397 -11.21 -9.14 -9.12
CA ALA A 397 -10.28 -8.19 -9.72
C ALA A 397 -10.43 -8.11 -11.25
N VAL A 398 -10.56 -9.25 -11.93
CA VAL A 398 -10.72 -9.29 -13.40
C VAL A 398 -12.05 -8.68 -13.84
N TYR A 399 -13.16 -8.99 -13.16
CA TYR A 399 -14.44 -8.35 -13.45
C TYR A 399 -14.36 -6.84 -13.22
N ALA A 400 -13.84 -6.40 -12.07
CA ALA A 400 -13.66 -4.99 -11.78
C ALA A 400 -12.79 -4.26 -12.82
N THR A 401 -11.75 -4.93 -13.37
CA THR A 401 -10.94 -4.39 -14.46
C THR A 401 -11.75 -4.18 -15.73
N LEU A 402 -12.63 -5.12 -16.09
CA LEU A 402 -13.54 -4.94 -17.24
C LEU A 402 -14.54 -3.80 -17.01
N TYR A 403 -15.06 -3.65 -15.80
CA TYR A 403 -15.88 -2.49 -15.46
C TYR A 403 -15.11 -1.18 -15.61
N CYS A 404 -13.81 -1.13 -15.26
CA CYS A 404 -12.97 0.05 -15.52
C CYS A 404 -12.89 0.38 -17.01
N VAL A 405 -12.70 -0.63 -17.87
CA VAL A 405 -12.63 -0.42 -19.33
C VAL A 405 -13.94 0.18 -19.83
N VAL A 406 -15.09 -0.40 -19.44
CA VAL A 406 -16.42 0.14 -19.85
C VAL A 406 -16.63 1.55 -19.35
N VAL A 407 -16.33 1.80 -18.07
CA VAL A 407 -16.45 3.12 -17.44
C VAL A 407 -15.55 4.15 -18.13
N ALA A 408 -14.32 3.78 -18.48
CA ALA A 408 -13.41 4.65 -19.22
C ALA A 408 -13.92 4.98 -20.63
N MET A 409 -14.59 4.04 -21.31
CA MET A 409 -15.25 4.29 -22.60
C MET A 409 -16.43 5.25 -22.45
N ILE A 410 -17.27 5.04 -21.43
CA ILE A 410 -18.43 5.91 -21.14
C ILE A 410 -17.97 7.34 -20.81
N SER A 411 -16.90 7.51 -20.04
CA SER A 411 -16.43 8.83 -19.59
C SER A 411 -15.91 9.72 -20.75
N ARG A 412 -15.48 9.11 -21.84
CA ARG A 412 -14.87 9.79 -23.00
C ARG A 412 -15.84 10.10 -24.13
N GLU A 413 -17.05 9.54 -24.08
CA GLU A 413 -18.07 9.76 -25.09
C GLU A 413 -19.11 10.78 -24.61
N GLU A 414 -19.78 11.45 -25.58
CA GLU A 414 -20.81 12.44 -25.29
C GLU A 414 -22.16 12.03 -25.88
N GLY A 415 -23.25 12.53 -25.30
CA GLY A 415 -24.62 12.37 -25.81
C GLY A 415 -25.11 10.91 -25.83
N LYS A 416 -25.88 10.53 -26.88
CA LYS A 416 -26.49 9.19 -26.99
C LYS A 416 -25.49 8.05 -27.10
N LYS A 417 -24.24 8.31 -27.51
CA LYS A 417 -23.18 7.29 -27.60
C LYS A 417 -22.78 6.74 -26.25
N LYS A 418 -22.91 7.51 -25.14
CA LYS A 418 -22.69 7.00 -23.78
C LYS A 418 -23.52 5.77 -23.49
N LEU A 419 -24.77 5.75 -23.96
CA LEU A 419 -25.68 4.62 -23.71
C LEU A 419 -25.21 3.36 -24.46
N VAL A 420 -24.73 3.52 -25.68
CA VAL A 420 -24.20 2.40 -26.48
C VAL A 420 -22.94 1.83 -25.79
N MET A 421 -22.05 2.70 -25.31
CA MET A 421 -20.84 2.27 -24.60
C MET A 421 -21.16 1.54 -23.27
N ALA A 422 -22.34 1.76 -22.69
CA ALA A 422 -22.78 1.09 -21.47
C ALA A 422 -23.34 -0.34 -21.70
N ILE A 423 -23.62 -0.75 -22.94
CA ILE A 423 -24.20 -2.07 -23.24
C ILE A 423 -23.40 -3.24 -22.64
N PRO A 424 -22.05 -3.26 -22.67
CA PRO A 424 -21.27 -4.33 -22.04
C PRO A 424 -21.44 -4.47 -20.53
N LEU A 425 -22.00 -3.44 -19.85
CA LEU A 425 -22.34 -3.57 -18.42
C LEU A 425 -23.46 -4.58 -18.19
N ILE A 426 -24.33 -4.84 -19.17
CA ILE A 426 -25.50 -5.74 -19.01
C ILE A 426 -25.05 -7.16 -18.66
N PRO A 427 -24.24 -7.86 -19.48
CA PRO A 427 -23.77 -9.21 -19.14
C PRO A 427 -22.88 -9.23 -17.90
N LEU A 428 -22.09 -8.18 -17.65
CA LEU A 428 -21.27 -8.07 -16.46
C LEU A 428 -22.13 -7.95 -15.19
N LEU A 429 -23.15 -7.07 -15.19
CA LEU A 429 -24.10 -6.92 -14.08
C LEU A 429 -24.93 -8.17 -13.89
N PHE A 430 -25.43 -8.76 -14.98
CA PHE A 430 -26.17 -10.01 -14.92
C PHE A 430 -25.40 -11.08 -14.16
N MET A 431 -24.15 -11.33 -14.55
CA MET A 431 -23.31 -12.32 -13.86
C MET A 431 -23.02 -11.93 -12.41
N THR A 432 -22.70 -10.65 -12.16
CA THR A 432 -22.39 -10.18 -10.81
C THR A 432 -23.57 -10.35 -9.84
N LEU A 433 -24.79 -10.15 -10.30
CA LEU A 433 -26.00 -10.22 -9.47
C LEU A 433 -26.58 -11.63 -9.41
N MET A 434 -26.57 -12.37 -10.52
CA MET A 434 -27.28 -13.65 -10.65
C MET A 434 -26.39 -14.88 -10.40
N SER A 435 -25.08 -14.72 -10.20
CA SER A 435 -24.16 -15.84 -10.06
C SER A 435 -24.49 -16.82 -8.94
N ARG A 436 -25.10 -16.36 -7.86
CA ARG A 436 -25.54 -17.21 -6.74
C ARG A 436 -26.82 -17.99 -7.02
N SER A 437 -27.59 -17.58 -8.02
CA SER A 437 -28.84 -18.24 -8.39
C SER A 437 -28.62 -19.45 -9.32
N PHE A 438 -27.37 -19.67 -9.76
CA PHE A 438 -27.04 -20.79 -10.63
C PHE A 438 -26.60 -21.99 -9.80
N GLU A 439 -27.28 -23.12 -9.97
CA GLU A 439 -26.93 -24.36 -9.29
C GLU A 439 -25.62 -24.95 -9.83
N PRO A 440 -24.72 -25.42 -8.95
CA PRO A 440 -23.52 -26.17 -9.36
C PRO A 440 -23.94 -27.41 -10.18
N GLY A 441 -23.25 -27.67 -11.30
CA GLY A 441 -23.58 -28.78 -12.22
C GLY A 441 -24.51 -28.38 -13.37
N THR A 442 -25.04 -27.14 -13.38
CA THR A 442 -25.73 -26.58 -14.55
C THR A 442 -24.73 -25.92 -15.49
N PHE A 443 -25.05 -25.84 -16.79
CA PHE A 443 -24.18 -25.15 -17.78
C PHE A 443 -23.85 -23.72 -17.35
N MET A 444 -24.83 -22.99 -16.81
CA MET A 444 -24.61 -21.61 -16.31
C MET A 444 -23.83 -21.58 -14.99
N GLY A 445 -23.97 -22.58 -14.14
CA GLY A 445 -23.18 -22.70 -12.91
C GLY A 445 -21.69 -22.92 -13.17
N GLU A 446 -21.36 -23.74 -14.17
CA GLU A 446 -19.96 -24.07 -14.51
C GLU A 446 -19.32 -23.07 -15.48
N ASN A 447 -20.05 -22.63 -16.50
CA ASN A 447 -19.52 -21.82 -17.60
C ASN A 447 -20.07 -20.41 -17.65
N GLY A 448 -21.03 -20.04 -16.81
CA GLY A 448 -21.73 -18.76 -16.86
C GLY A 448 -20.80 -17.57 -16.73
N SER A 449 -19.80 -17.63 -15.84
CA SER A 449 -18.82 -16.56 -15.68
C SER A 449 -17.97 -16.37 -16.94
N THR A 450 -17.48 -17.44 -17.53
CA THR A 450 -16.68 -17.42 -18.76
C THR A 450 -17.50 -16.93 -19.94
N LEU A 451 -18.76 -17.37 -20.06
CA LEU A 451 -19.67 -16.95 -21.11
C LEU A 451 -20.00 -15.44 -21.01
N CYS A 452 -20.34 -14.94 -19.83
CA CYS A 452 -20.62 -13.53 -19.63
C CYS A 452 -19.39 -12.64 -19.89
N LEU A 453 -18.20 -13.09 -19.49
CA LEU A 453 -16.94 -12.43 -19.82
C LEU A 453 -16.70 -12.40 -21.34
N ALA A 454 -16.92 -13.50 -22.03
CA ALA A 454 -16.74 -13.58 -23.49
C ALA A 454 -17.76 -12.67 -24.21
N ILE A 455 -19.02 -12.65 -23.78
CA ILE A 455 -20.04 -11.76 -24.33
C ILE A 455 -19.70 -10.29 -24.06
N ALA A 456 -19.28 -9.95 -22.84
CA ALA A 456 -18.88 -8.59 -22.49
C ALA A 456 -17.67 -8.13 -23.33
N PHE A 457 -16.69 -8.99 -23.50
CA PHE A 457 -15.51 -8.72 -24.34
C PHE A 457 -15.90 -8.55 -25.81
N ALA A 458 -16.74 -9.41 -26.37
CA ALA A 458 -17.24 -9.28 -27.74
C ALA A 458 -17.99 -7.96 -27.96
N LEU A 459 -18.86 -7.58 -27.01
CA LEU A 459 -19.56 -6.28 -27.03
C LEU A 459 -18.61 -5.10 -26.91
N LEU A 460 -17.53 -5.20 -26.14
CA LEU A 460 -16.48 -4.18 -26.07
C LEU A 460 -15.77 -4.02 -27.42
N VAL A 461 -15.43 -5.12 -28.08
CA VAL A 461 -14.82 -5.09 -29.41
C VAL A 461 -15.78 -4.49 -30.45
N ILE A 462 -17.05 -4.86 -30.41
CA ILE A 462 -18.09 -4.29 -31.30
C ILE A 462 -18.24 -2.80 -31.04
N ASN A 463 -18.35 -2.38 -29.78
CA ASN A 463 -18.45 -0.95 -29.43
C ASN A 463 -17.23 -0.17 -29.88
N TYR A 464 -16.03 -0.75 -29.77
CA TYR A 464 -14.81 -0.15 -30.29
C TYR A 464 -14.84 0.00 -31.82
N ALA A 465 -15.36 -0.98 -32.55
CA ALA A 465 -15.49 -0.95 -34.00
C ALA A 465 -16.56 0.03 -34.50
N ILE A 466 -17.67 0.20 -33.76
CA ILE A 466 -18.79 1.10 -34.11
C ILE A 466 -18.51 2.55 -33.71
N SER A 467 -17.83 2.77 -32.60
CA SER A 467 -17.34 4.10 -32.25
C SER A 467 -16.27 4.49 -33.26
N LYS A 468 -16.64 5.32 -34.25
CA LYS A 468 -15.67 5.91 -35.18
C LYS A 468 -14.49 6.45 -34.36
N PRO A 469 -13.26 6.19 -34.81
CA PRO A 469 -12.14 5.95 -33.90
C PRO A 469 -11.83 7.19 -33.07
N ASN A 470 -12.43 7.32 -31.90
CA ASN A 470 -11.69 7.93 -30.84
C ASN A 470 -10.58 6.92 -30.48
N VAL A 471 -9.62 6.80 -31.36
CA VAL A 471 -8.38 6.01 -31.27
C VAL A 471 -7.61 6.28 -29.96
N LYS A 472 -8.09 7.23 -29.17
CA LYS A 472 -7.61 7.61 -27.85
C LYS A 472 -7.91 6.58 -26.74
N SER A 473 -8.88 5.68 -26.89
CA SER A 473 -9.20 4.70 -25.84
C SER A 473 -8.26 3.50 -25.86
N LEU A 474 -7.86 2.99 -27.02
CA LEU A 474 -6.94 1.85 -27.11
C LEU A 474 -5.54 2.13 -26.58
N PRO A 475 -4.89 3.26 -26.94
CA PRO A 475 -3.64 3.66 -26.32
C PRO A 475 -3.70 3.68 -24.79
N THR A 476 -4.79 4.17 -24.21
CA THR A 476 -4.96 4.23 -22.75
C THR A 476 -5.14 2.84 -22.12
N ILE A 477 -5.83 1.92 -22.79
CA ILE A 477 -5.96 0.52 -22.32
C ILE A 477 -4.59 -0.15 -22.31
N ILE A 478 -3.80 0.03 -23.39
CA ILE A 478 -2.43 -0.50 -23.46
C ILE A 478 -1.55 0.16 -22.39
N ASP A 479 -1.70 1.47 -22.15
CA ASP A 479 -0.97 2.17 -21.10
C ASP A 479 -1.32 1.66 -19.71
N ALA A 480 -2.60 1.37 -19.45
CA ALA A 480 -3.03 0.81 -18.17
C ALA A 480 -2.46 -0.60 -17.96
N PHE A 481 -2.44 -1.46 -18.99
CA PHE A 481 -1.77 -2.75 -18.93
C PHE A 481 -0.26 -2.63 -18.77
N GLU A 482 0.40 -1.69 -19.46
CA GLU A 482 1.83 -1.42 -19.28
C GLU A 482 2.14 -0.99 -17.86
N ASN A 483 1.42 -0.02 -17.33
CA ASN A 483 1.62 0.50 -15.98
C ASN A 483 1.34 -0.59 -14.93
N GLY A 484 0.24 -1.33 -15.07
CA GLY A 484 -0.06 -2.46 -14.21
C GLY A 484 1.02 -3.54 -14.25
N GLY A 485 1.46 -3.94 -15.45
CA GLY A 485 2.54 -4.90 -15.64
C GLY A 485 3.87 -4.42 -15.05
N LYS A 486 4.23 -3.16 -15.24
CA LYS A 486 5.44 -2.56 -14.69
C LYS A 486 5.42 -2.52 -13.16
N ASN A 487 4.29 -2.12 -12.56
CA ASN A 487 4.14 -2.08 -11.10
C ASN A 487 4.19 -3.48 -10.47
N CYS A 488 3.84 -4.54 -11.21
CA CYS A 488 4.00 -5.92 -10.73
C CYS A 488 5.47 -6.34 -10.59
N LEU A 489 6.42 -5.69 -11.29
CA LEU A 489 7.84 -6.08 -11.27
C LEU A 489 8.47 -5.86 -9.91
N SER A 490 8.28 -4.67 -9.33
CA SER A 490 8.84 -4.33 -8.01
C SER A 490 8.26 -5.22 -6.91
N VAL A 491 6.95 -5.42 -6.93
CA VAL A 491 6.26 -6.27 -5.95
C VAL A 491 6.70 -7.72 -6.08
N GLY A 492 6.83 -8.24 -7.31
CA GLY A 492 7.29 -9.62 -7.55
C GLY A 492 8.71 -9.87 -7.02
N ILE A 493 9.65 -8.97 -7.32
CA ILE A 493 11.03 -9.09 -6.82
C ILE A 493 11.08 -8.96 -5.29
N ALA A 494 10.34 -8.01 -4.73
CA ALA A 494 10.27 -7.81 -3.29
C ALA A 494 9.69 -9.04 -2.56
N CYS A 495 8.64 -9.67 -3.11
CA CYS A 495 8.07 -10.92 -2.60
C CYS A 495 9.07 -12.09 -2.68
N GLY A 496 9.83 -12.21 -3.77
CA GLY A 496 10.89 -13.22 -3.91
C GLY A 496 11.98 -13.07 -2.85
N MET A 497 12.45 -11.85 -2.62
CA MET A 497 13.43 -11.56 -1.57
C MET A 497 12.90 -11.81 -0.16
N ALA A 498 11.67 -11.39 0.13
CA ALA A 498 11.03 -11.67 1.41
C ALA A 498 10.82 -13.18 1.62
N GLY A 499 10.63 -13.95 0.54
CA GLY A 499 10.61 -15.41 0.55
C GLY A 499 11.93 -16.03 1.04
N ILE A 500 13.09 -15.43 0.73
CA ILE A 500 14.38 -15.87 1.28
C ILE A 500 14.39 -15.76 2.81
N ILE A 501 13.95 -14.62 3.34
CA ILE A 501 13.90 -14.38 4.79
C ILE A 501 12.93 -15.36 5.47
N ALA A 502 11.72 -15.50 4.94
CA ALA A 502 10.72 -16.42 5.46
C ALA A 502 11.22 -17.89 5.41
N GLY A 503 11.89 -18.28 4.32
CA GLY A 503 12.48 -19.61 4.15
C GLY A 503 13.55 -19.89 5.20
N VAL A 504 14.43 -18.93 5.47
CA VAL A 504 15.46 -19.07 6.51
C VAL A 504 14.79 -19.19 7.90
N VAL A 505 13.83 -18.33 8.23
CA VAL A 505 13.12 -18.38 9.52
C VAL A 505 12.49 -19.77 9.73
N THR A 506 11.81 -20.28 8.70
CA THR A 506 11.14 -21.58 8.76
C THR A 506 12.14 -22.74 8.88
N MET A 507 13.20 -22.73 8.06
CA MET A 507 14.21 -23.80 8.00
C MET A 507 15.07 -23.89 9.26
N THR A 508 15.36 -22.76 9.90
CA THR A 508 16.27 -22.67 11.07
C THR A 508 15.53 -22.69 12.40
N GLY A 509 14.21 -22.47 12.41
CA GLY A 509 13.45 -22.27 13.64
C GLY A 509 13.74 -20.94 14.34
N LEU A 510 14.35 -19.96 13.64
CA LEU A 510 14.75 -18.66 14.19
C LEU A 510 13.57 -17.92 14.83
N GLY A 511 12.34 -18.14 14.35
CA GLY A 511 11.14 -17.57 14.95
C GLY A 511 11.02 -17.88 16.45
N GLN A 512 11.30 -19.11 16.86
CA GLN A 512 11.25 -19.51 18.28
C GLN A 512 12.36 -18.84 19.09
N VAL A 513 13.54 -18.66 18.52
CA VAL A 513 14.66 -17.96 19.17
C VAL A 513 14.29 -16.47 19.41
N LEU A 514 13.71 -15.83 18.41
CA LEU A 514 13.25 -14.43 18.52
C LEU A 514 12.13 -14.28 19.54
N ILE A 515 11.17 -15.22 19.57
CA ILE A 515 10.11 -15.26 20.59
C ILE A 515 10.74 -15.32 21.98
N GLY A 516 11.63 -16.27 22.22
CA GLY A 516 12.30 -16.42 23.52
C GLY A 516 13.08 -15.18 23.95
N ALA A 517 13.78 -14.54 23.02
CA ALA A 517 14.56 -13.33 23.29
C ALA A 517 13.66 -12.14 23.69
N ILE A 518 12.59 -11.87 22.95
CA ILE A 518 11.71 -10.73 23.26
C ILE A 518 10.85 -10.99 24.49
N VAL A 519 10.36 -12.21 24.69
CA VAL A 519 9.63 -12.57 25.93
C VAL A 519 10.53 -12.43 27.14
N GLY A 520 11.79 -12.85 27.03
CA GLY A 520 12.78 -12.67 28.08
C GLY A 520 13.08 -11.21 28.38
N LEU A 521 13.31 -10.39 27.35
CA LEU A 521 13.56 -8.94 27.51
C LEU A 521 12.36 -8.17 28.04
N SER A 522 11.15 -8.62 27.72
CA SER A 522 9.91 -7.97 28.16
C SER A 522 9.49 -8.38 29.58
N ASN A 523 10.16 -9.37 30.18
CA ASN A 523 9.74 -9.97 31.46
C ASN A 523 8.24 -10.33 31.51
N GLY A 524 7.66 -10.73 30.36
CA GLY A 524 6.25 -11.04 30.23
C GLY A 524 5.31 -9.83 30.20
N HIS A 525 5.82 -8.59 30.22
CA HIS A 525 4.98 -7.39 30.09
C HIS A 525 4.65 -7.08 28.64
N LEU A 526 3.36 -7.18 28.28
CA LEU A 526 2.86 -6.97 26.93
C LEU A 526 3.28 -5.60 26.36
N ILE A 527 3.19 -4.51 27.14
CA ILE A 527 3.54 -3.17 26.66
C ILE A 527 5.00 -3.06 26.20
N ILE A 528 5.92 -3.71 26.92
CA ILE A 528 7.34 -3.71 26.57
C ILE A 528 7.56 -4.49 25.28
N ALA A 529 6.92 -5.66 25.14
CA ALA A 529 6.98 -6.46 23.92
C ALA A 529 6.42 -5.69 22.71
N LEU A 530 5.29 -4.99 22.86
CA LEU A 530 4.69 -4.14 21.83
C LEU A 530 5.63 -3.01 21.41
N VAL A 531 6.27 -2.31 22.37
CA VAL A 531 7.22 -1.23 22.07
C VAL A 531 8.47 -1.78 21.36
N LEU A 532 9.03 -2.89 21.82
CA LEU A 532 10.17 -3.52 21.15
C LEU A 532 9.81 -3.97 19.73
N THR A 533 8.63 -4.58 19.56
CA THR A 533 8.12 -4.99 18.24
C THR A 533 7.90 -3.79 17.33
N MET A 534 7.32 -2.69 17.83
CA MET A 534 7.15 -1.44 17.09
C MET A 534 8.50 -0.91 16.56
N LEU A 535 9.51 -0.82 17.43
CA LEU A 535 10.85 -0.36 17.04
C LEU A 535 11.46 -1.28 15.98
N CYS A 536 11.34 -2.59 16.17
CA CYS A 536 11.77 -3.59 15.19
C CYS A 536 11.10 -3.40 13.83
N CYS A 537 9.77 -3.23 13.82
CA CYS A 537 8.99 -3.02 12.62
C CYS A 537 9.39 -1.74 11.89
N ILE A 538 9.58 -0.63 12.59
CA ILE A 538 10.01 0.64 11.99
C ILE A 538 11.40 0.48 11.37
N VAL A 539 12.36 -0.12 12.09
CA VAL A 539 13.73 -0.31 11.60
C VAL A 539 13.78 -1.23 10.38
N LEU A 540 13.08 -2.37 10.44
CA LEU A 540 13.01 -3.32 9.32
C LEU A 540 12.26 -2.74 8.10
N GLY A 541 11.35 -1.80 8.35
CA GLY A 541 10.54 -1.15 7.33
C GLY A 541 11.23 -0.04 6.56
N MET A 542 12.37 0.46 7.04
CA MET A 542 13.06 1.59 6.41
C MET A 542 13.53 1.27 5.00
N GLY A 543 12.93 1.95 3.99
CA GLY A 543 13.33 1.83 2.59
C GLY A 543 13.02 0.49 1.93
N VAL A 544 12.05 -0.23 2.48
CA VAL A 544 11.54 -1.49 1.92
C VAL A 544 10.10 -1.26 1.45
N PRO A 545 9.70 -1.70 0.24
CA PRO A 545 8.32 -1.61 -0.21
C PRO A 545 7.36 -2.28 0.79
N THR A 546 6.19 -1.71 0.98
CA THR A 546 5.23 -2.11 2.03
C THR A 546 4.89 -3.60 2.03
N THR A 547 4.78 -4.20 0.85
CA THR A 547 4.48 -5.63 0.70
C THR A 547 5.59 -6.51 1.28
N ALA A 548 6.84 -6.24 0.90
CA ALA A 548 7.99 -6.99 1.40
C ALA A 548 8.21 -6.74 2.89
N ASN A 549 8.08 -5.50 3.31
CA ASN A 549 8.14 -5.09 4.71
C ASN A 549 7.14 -5.88 5.55
N TYR A 550 5.88 -5.95 5.13
CA TYR A 550 4.87 -6.74 5.83
C TYR A 550 5.25 -8.23 5.92
N ILE A 551 5.77 -8.84 4.85
CA ILE A 551 6.15 -10.26 4.87
C ILE A 551 7.25 -10.51 5.92
N ILE A 552 8.27 -9.66 5.95
CA ILE A 552 9.36 -9.76 6.91
C ILE A 552 8.80 -9.70 8.34
N MET A 553 7.96 -8.72 8.63
CA MET A 553 7.39 -8.56 9.96
C MET A 553 6.37 -9.65 10.33
N ALA A 554 5.58 -10.10 9.37
CA ALA A 554 4.62 -11.17 9.59
C ALA A 554 5.29 -12.51 9.89
N THR A 555 6.48 -12.75 9.37
CA THR A 555 7.26 -13.97 9.62
C THR A 555 8.17 -13.89 10.84
N THR A 556 8.59 -12.69 11.24
CA THR A 556 9.52 -12.48 12.36
C THR A 556 8.85 -11.90 13.60
N CYS A 557 8.10 -10.81 13.45
CA CYS A 557 7.55 -10.02 14.55
C CYS A 557 6.14 -10.48 14.99
N ALA A 558 5.26 -10.81 14.04
CA ALA A 558 3.89 -11.20 14.38
C ALA A 558 3.83 -12.48 15.24
N PRO A 559 4.63 -13.54 15.00
CA PRO A 559 4.67 -14.72 15.87
C PRO A 559 5.10 -14.40 17.31
N ILE A 560 5.96 -13.40 17.52
CA ILE A 560 6.39 -12.97 18.85
C ILE A 560 5.20 -12.47 19.67
N LEU A 561 4.38 -11.62 19.06
CA LEU A 561 3.20 -11.09 19.72
C LEU A 561 2.10 -12.15 19.88
N ALA A 562 1.87 -12.95 18.86
CA ALA A 562 0.79 -13.95 18.87
C ALA A 562 1.15 -15.16 19.77
N SER A 563 2.25 -15.84 19.48
CA SER A 563 2.63 -17.07 20.21
C SER A 563 3.42 -16.78 21.48
N GLY A 564 4.22 -15.70 21.51
CA GLY A 564 5.05 -15.33 22.66
C GLY A 564 4.28 -14.60 23.74
N MET A 565 3.38 -13.68 23.36
CA MET A 565 2.66 -12.82 24.31
C MET A 565 1.16 -13.11 24.40
N GLY A 566 0.66 -14.11 23.66
CA GLY A 566 -0.76 -14.50 23.66
C GLY A 566 -1.70 -13.48 22.99
N LEU A 567 -1.17 -12.58 22.15
CA LEU A 567 -2.01 -11.63 21.43
C LEU A 567 -2.81 -12.36 20.34
N ASN A 568 -4.02 -11.89 20.05
CA ASN A 568 -4.78 -12.43 18.94
C ASN A 568 -3.98 -12.32 17.62
N LEU A 569 -3.98 -13.39 16.82
CA LEU A 569 -3.19 -13.48 15.58
C LEU A 569 -3.49 -12.32 14.62
N MET A 570 -4.77 -11.94 14.44
CA MET A 570 -5.16 -10.82 13.61
C MET A 570 -4.62 -9.49 14.16
N ALA A 571 -4.74 -9.27 15.47
CA ALA A 571 -4.21 -8.06 16.11
C ALA A 571 -2.69 -7.96 15.96
N ALA A 572 -1.96 -9.08 16.12
CA ALA A 572 -0.51 -9.15 15.94
C ALA A 572 -0.10 -8.78 14.49
N HIS A 573 -0.78 -9.36 13.49
CA HIS A 573 -0.51 -9.05 12.09
C HIS A 573 -0.87 -7.61 11.71
N MET A 574 -2.01 -7.10 12.18
CA MET A 574 -2.39 -5.69 11.97
C MET A 574 -1.42 -4.74 12.67
N PHE A 575 -0.94 -5.07 13.88
CA PHE A 575 0.07 -4.29 14.59
C PHE A 575 1.35 -4.14 13.76
N CYS A 576 1.88 -5.26 13.29
CA CYS A 576 3.06 -5.26 12.43
C CYS A 576 2.83 -4.48 11.13
N PHE A 577 1.66 -4.62 10.50
CA PHE A 577 1.32 -3.91 9.28
C PHE A 577 1.28 -2.39 9.48
N TYR A 578 0.65 -1.91 10.55
CA TYR A 578 0.60 -0.48 10.86
C TYR A 578 1.99 0.12 11.03
N PHE A 579 2.88 -0.53 11.80
CA PHE A 579 4.24 -0.03 11.98
C PHE A 579 5.11 -0.20 10.75
N GLY A 580 4.75 -1.14 9.88
CA GLY A 580 5.35 -1.27 8.56
C GLY A 580 5.12 -0.08 7.66
N ILE A 581 3.88 0.37 7.54
CA ILE A 581 3.54 1.50 6.67
C ILE A 581 4.01 2.85 7.22
N VAL A 582 4.07 3.01 8.54
CA VAL A 582 4.52 4.26 9.18
C VAL A 582 5.99 4.57 8.86
N ALA A 583 6.79 3.57 8.50
CA ALA A 583 8.17 3.76 8.04
C ALA A 583 8.27 4.68 6.81
N ASP A 584 7.23 4.75 5.95
CA ASP A 584 7.17 5.61 4.77
C ASP A 584 7.07 7.12 5.10
N ILE A 585 6.75 7.48 6.33
CA ILE A 585 6.67 8.87 6.80
C ILE A 585 7.60 9.17 7.97
N THR A 586 8.30 8.15 8.48
CA THR A 586 9.17 8.30 9.65
C THR A 586 10.62 8.52 9.21
N PRO A 587 11.31 9.59 9.70
CA PRO A 587 12.73 9.77 9.46
C PRO A 587 13.54 8.54 9.92
N PRO A 588 14.67 8.21 9.25
CA PRO A 588 15.38 8.99 8.23
C PRO A 588 15.01 8.67 6.79
N VAL A 589 14.16 7.70 6.50
CA VAL A 589 13.88 7.24 5.11
C VAL A 589 12.64 7.91 4.51
N ALA A 590 11.51 7.94 5.17
CA ALA A 590 10.30 8.75 4.92
C ALA A 590 9.94 9.02 3.44
N LEU A 591 9.90 8.01 2.56
CA LEU A 591 9.76 8.17 1.10
C LEU A 591 8.54 9.00 0.67
N ALA A 592 7.38 8.77 1.29
CA ALA A 592 6.18 9.55 0.98
C ALA A 592 6.33 11.04 1.37
N ALA A 593 6.98 11.32 2.51
CA ALA A 593 7.24 12.69 2.92
C ALA A 593 8.25 13.38 2.00
N TYR A 594 9.20 12.65 1.44
CA TYR A 594 10.15 13.19 0.47
C TYR A 594 9.45 13.53 -0.86
N ALA A 595 8.54 12.69 -1.33
CA ALA A 595 7.71 13.00 -2.49
C ALA A 595 6.87 14.27 -2.26
N GLY A 596 6.19 14.37 -1.12
CA GLY A 596 5.42 15.55 -0.74
C GLY A 596 6.30 16.80 -0.60
N SER A 597 7.53 16.67 -0.10
CA SER A 597 8.49 17.77 0.02
C SER A 597 8.95 18.29 -1.34
N ALA A 598 9.08 17.42 -2.33
CA ALA A 598 9.44 17.79 -3.70
C ALA A 598 8.39 18.69 -4.34
N ILE A 599 7.11 18.28 -4.26
CA ILE A 599 5.98 19.07 -4.77
C ILE A 599 5.86 20.40 -4.02
N ALA A 600 6.04 20.37 -2.71
CA ALA A 600 5.95 21.54 -1.86
C ALA A 600 7.14 22.50 -2.01
N LYS A 601 8.26 22.08 -2.61
CA LYS A 601 9.58 22.73 -2.57
C LYS A 601 10.02 23.04 -1.14
N ALA A 602 9.91 22.06 -0.26
CA ALA A 602 10.18 22.17 1.17
C ALA A 602 11.35 21.28 1.59
N PRO A 603 12.01 21.57 2.73
CA PRO A 603 13.06 20.71 3.25
C PRO A 603 12.53 19.31 3.59
N PRO A 604 13.09 18.20 3.00
CA PRO A 604 12.56 16.86 3.15
C PRO A 604 12.45 16.38 4.61
N MET A 605 13.49 16.65 5.42
CA MET A 605 13.52 16.21 6.83
C MET A 605 12.48 16.93 7.68
N LYS A 606 12.24 18.24 7.43
CA LYS A 606 11.19 19.01 8.15
C LYS A 606 9.79 18.50 7.77
N THR A 607 9.59 18.16 6.50
CA THR A 607 8.35 17.57 6.00
C THR A 607 8.11 16.21 6.65
N ALA A 608 9.12 15.34 6.73
CA ALA A 608 9.02 14.05 7.38
C ALA A 608 8.68 14.14 8.88
N TRP A 609 9.33 15.02 9.64
CA TRP A 609 8.99 15.25 11.05
C TRP A 609 7.55 15.77 11.23
N ASN A 610 7.08 16.66 10.37
CA ASN A 610 5.69 17.13 10.40
C ASN A 610 4.72 16.01 10.03
N ALA A 611 5.05 15.15 9.06
CA ALA A 611 4.24 14.00 8.68
C ALA A 611 4.10 12.98 9.83
N THR A 612 5.20 12.64 10.48
CA THR A 612 5.20 11.76 11.68
C THR A 612 4.33 12.32 12.80
N ARG A 613 4.42 13.65 13.06
CA ARG A 613 3.58 14.30 14.09
C ARG A 613 2.10 14.30 13.73
N LEU A 614 1.75 14.50 12.47
CA LEU A 614 0.36 14.44 12.01
C LEU A 614 -0.20 13.02 12.08
N ALA A 615 0.61 12.03 11.73
CA ALA A 615 0.23 10.63 11.74
C ALA A 615 0.37 9.96 13.12
N ILE A 616 0.40 10.72 14.21
CA ILE A 616 0.55 10.16 15.57
C ILE A 616 -0.52 9.08 15.89
N ALA A 617 -1.70 9.21 15.31
CA ALA A 617 -2.77 8.23 15.42
C ALA A 617 -2.31 6.83 14.96
N ALA A 618 -1.47 6.74 13.93
CA ALA A 618 -0.94 5.46 13.45
C ALA A 618 -0.04 4.75 14.47
N PHE A 619 0.61 5.50 15.35
CA PHE A 619 1.43 4.96 16.43
C PHE A 619 0.59 4.52 17.63
N ILE A 620 -0.61 5.05 17.77
CA ILE A 620 -1.48 4.85 18.94
C ILE A 620 -2.51 3.75 18.70
N ILE A 621 -3.18 3.76 17.54
CA ILE A 621 -4.26 2.81 17.20
C ILE A 621 -3.84 1.34 17.36
N PRO A 622 -2.62 0.91 16.96
CA PRO A 622 -2.19 -0.47 17.16
C PRO A 622 -2.19 -0.92 18.61
N TYR A 623 -1.87 -0.05 19.52
CA TYR A 623 -1.94 -0.38 20.97
C TYR A 623 -3.38 -0.52 21.43
N ILE A 624 -4.32 0.31 20.93
CA ILE A 624 -5.74 0.20 21.30
C ILE A 624 -6.27 -1.19 20.94
N PHE A 625 -6.09 -1.64 19.68
CA PHE A 625 -6.62 -2.94 19.29
C PHE A 625 -5.79 -4.12 19.80
N ALA A 626 -4.52 -3.93 20.17
CA ALA A 626 -3.72 -4.94 20.85
C ALA A 626 -4.25 -5.24 22.27
N TYR A 627 -4.66 -4.21 22.99
CA TYR A 627 -5.27 -4.38 24.32
C TYR A 627 -6.76 -4.70 24.25
N ASN A 628 -7.47 -4.20 23.25
CA ASN A 628 -8.90 -4.44 23.08
C ASN A 628 -9.25 -4.81 21.64
N ASN A 629 -9.33 -6.11 21.41
CA ASN A 629 -9.60 -6.68 20.07
C ASN A 629 -11.01 -6.33 19.53
N ALA A 630 -11.92 -5.76 20.35
CA ALA A 630 -13.26 -5.37 19.89
C ALA A 630 -13.18 -4.25 18.83
N LEU A 631 -12.14 -3.39 18.83
CA LEU A 631 -11.93 -2.37 17.81
C LEU A 631 -11.76 -2.97 16.41
N ILE A 632 -11.26 -4.19 16.30
CA ILE A 632 -11.07 -4.92 15.04
C ILE A 632 -12.10 -6.06 14.88
N PHE A 633 -13.20 -6.00 15.60
CA PHE A 633 -14.29 -7.00 15.55
C PHE A 633 -13.81 -8.44 15.76
N VAL A 634 -12.90 -8.66 16.71
CA VAL A 634 -12.36 -9.99 17.07
C VAL A 634 -12.67 -10.29 18.53
N GLY A 635 -13.16 -11.50 18.80
CA GLY A 635 -13.56 -11.98 20.14
C GLY A 635 -15.04 -12.35 20.23
N ASN A 636 -15.41 -13.03 21.32
CA ASN A 636 -16.78 -13.49 21.56
C ASN A 636 -17.71 -12.39 22.11
N ASP A 637 -17.15 -11.29 22.62
CA ASP A 637 -17.88 -10.23 23.33
C ASP A 637 -17.93 -8.91 22.55
N VAL A 638 -17.96 -8.96 21.21
CA VAL A 638 -18.08 -7.76 20.37
C VAL A 638 -19.52 -7.24 20.44
N LYS A 639 -19.83 -6.50 21.50
CA LYS A 639 -21.11 -5.79 21.65
C LYS A 639 -20.97 -4.41 21.01
N PHE A 640 -22.03 -3.95 20.33
CA PHE A 640 -22.06 -2.60 19.73
C PHE A 640 -21.68 -1.49 20.73
N LEU A 641 -22.15 -1.59 21.97
CA LEU A 641 -21.87 -0.60 23.02
C LEU A 641 -20.36 -0.57 23.39
N SER A 642 -19.70 -1.73 23.46
CA SER A 642 -18.26 -1.81 23.70
C SER A 642 -17.45 -1.17 22.58
N VAL A 643 -17.81 -1.45 21.33
CA VAL A 643 -17.15 -0.84 20.16
C VAL A 643 -17.37 0.67 20.17
N ALA A 644 -18.60 1.12 20.39
CA ALA A 644 -18.95 2.54 20.44
C ALA A 644 -18.16 3.29 21.55
N SER A 645 -18.07 2.72 22.76
CA SER A 645 -17.29 3.32 23.85
C SER A 645 -15.81 3.46 23.50
N ILE A 646 -15.18 2.42 22.91
CA ILE A 646 -13.78 2.46 22.48
C ILE A 646 -13.57 3.54 21.39
N VAL A 647 -14.46 3.62 20.40
CA VAL A 647 -14.36 4.61 19.33
C VAL A 647 -14.51 6.03 19.86
N ILE A 648 -15.45 6.26 20.78
CA ILE A 648 -15.64 7.58 21.43
C ILE A 648 -14.41 7.95 22.25
N SER A 649 -13.92 7.06 23.12
CA SER A 649 -12.74 7.30 23.95
C SER A 649 -11.50 7.55 23.08
N ALA A 650 -11.26 6.71 22.08
CA ALA A 650 -10.16 6.89 21.13
C ALA A 650 -10.26 8.22 20.36
N THR A 651 -11.47 8.62 19.92
CA THR A 651 -11.70 9.89 19.23
C THR A 651 -11.36 11.08 20.12
N LEU A 652 -11.85 11.10 21.36
CA LEU A 652 -11.55 12.17 22.31
C LEU A 652 -10.07 12.17 22.70
N GLY A 653 -9.48 11.01 22.90
CA GLY A 653 -8.05 10.85 23.17
C GLY A 653 -7.18 11.41 22.03
N MET A 654 -7.50 11.06 20.78
CA MET A 654 -6.80 11.59 19.62
C MET A 654 -7.01 13.10 19.43
N ALA A 655 -8.21 13.63 19.71
CA ALA A 655 -8.46 15.07 19.68
C ALA A 655 -7.59 15.79 20.72
N SER A 656 -7.46 15.23 21.92
CA SER A 656 -6.60 15.77 22.98
C SER A 656 -5.13 15.74 22.56
N ILE A 657 -4.64 14.63 22.02
CA ILE A 657 -3.25 14.50 21.55
C ILE A 657 -2.98 15.44 20.37
N ALA A 658 -3.86 15.47 19.38
CA ALA A 658 -3.70 16.32 18.22
C ALA A 658 -3.67 17.82 18.61
N SER A 659 -4.56 18.25 19.50
CA SER A 659 -4.57 19.63 20.00
C SER A 659 -3.30 19.98 20.80
N GLY A 660 -2.84 19.08 21.65
CA GLY A 660 -1.59 19.21 22.41
C GLY A 660 -0.36 19.32 21.51
N LEU A 661 -0.27 18.48 20.47
CA LEU A 661 0.81 18.48 19.49
C LEU A 661 0.80 19.77 18.65
N MET A 662 -0.38 20.19 18.16
CA MET A 662 -0.51 21.44 17.38
C MET A 662 -0.39 22.69 18.24
N GLY A 663 -0.58 22.55 19.57
CA GLY A 663 -0.48 23.63 20.54
C GLY A 663 -1.64 24.60 20.45
N TYR A 664 -2.82 24.15 20.04
CA TYR A 664 -4.04 24.96 19.89
C TYR A 664 -5.28 24.11 20.19
N LEU A 665 -6.23 24.66 20.92
CA LEU A 665 -7.55 24.05 21.13
C LEU A 665 -8.65 25.09 20.90
N ILE A 666 -8.77 26.08 21.80
CA ILE A 666 -9.62 27.29 21.67
C ILE A 666 -8.73 28.51 21.38
N ARG A 667 -7.53 28.50 21.92
CA ARG A 667 -6.47 29.50 21.79
C ARG A 667 -5.10 28.80 21.77
N ASP A 668 -4.02 29.57 21.55
CA ASP A 668 -2.65 29.08 21.70
C ASP A 668 -2.40 28.56 23.11
N MET A 669 -1.73 27.41 23.22
CA MET A 669 -1.51 26.70 24.47
C MET A 669 -0.10 26.89 25.02
N LYS A 670 -0.01 27.10 26.33
CA LYS A 670 1.26 26.99 27.09
C LYS A 670 1.75 25.54 27.12
N TRP A 671 3.04 25.34 27.32
CA TRP A 671 3.68 24.02 27.33
C TRP A 671 3.02 23.02 28.30
N ILE A 672 2.66 23.49 29.51
CA ILE A 672 2.03 22.64 30.55
C ILE A 672 0.70 22.09 30.04
N SER A 673 -0.16 22.93 29.47
CA SER A 673 -1.46 22.50 28.91
C SER A 673 -1.29 21.53 27.75
N ARG A 674 -0.25 21.69 26.94
CA ARG A 674 0.07 20.78 25.83
C ARG A 674 0.46 19.39 26.34
N ILE A 675 1.37 19.34 27.33
CA ILE A 675 1.80 18.07 27.94
C ILE A 675 0.61 17.39 28.63
N ALA A 676 -0.19 18.15 29.39
CA ALA A 676 -1.38 17.64 30.06
C ALA A 676 -2.37 17.00 29.06
N LEU A 677 -2.64 17.67 27.91
CA LEU A 677 -3.54 17.11 26.90
C LEU A 677 -2.98 15.87 26.22
N VAL A 678 -1.68 15.83 25.95
CA VAL A 678 -1.06 14.63 25.37
C VAL A 678 -1.14 13.48 26.39
N ALA A 679 -0.81 13.72 27.65
CA ALA A 679 -0.89 12.70 28.70
C ALA A 679 -2.34 12.23 28.94
N GLY A 680 -3.29 13.16 29.06
CA GLY A 680 -4.72 12.86 29.20
C GLY A 680 -5.27 12.08 28.00
N GLY A 681 -4.85 12.46 26.77
CA GLY A 681 -5.22 11.73 25.57
C GLY A 681 -4.65 10.30 25.51
N LEU A 682 -3.42 10.10 25.97
CA LEU A 682 -2.83 8.75 26.09
C LEU A 682 -3.56 7.89 27.11
N LEU A 683 -4.01 8.46 28.23
CA LEU A 683 -4.85 7.74 29.22
C LEU A 683 -6.16 7.25 28.59
N MET A 684 -6.79 8.04 27.71
CA MET A 684 -8.04 7.64 27.02
C MET A 684 -7.82 6.61 25.91
N VAL A 685 -6.58 6.39 25.51
CA VAL A 685 -6.19 5.36 24.54
C VAL A 685 -6.02 4.00 25.21
N ILE A 686 -5.59 3.99 26.47
CA ILE A 686 -5.46 2.76 27.27
C ILE A 686 -6.87 2.29 27.67
N PRO A 687 -7.32 1.09 27.22
CA PRO A 687 -8.67 0.63 27.51
C PRO A 687 -8.92 0.49 29.02
N GLY A 688 -9.91 1.20 29.53
CA GLY A 688 -10.31 1.12 30.94
C GLY A 688 -11.19 2.32 31.32
N THR A 689 -12.31 2.05 31.99
CA THR A 689 -13.23 3.13 32.40
C THR A 689 -12.57 4.19 33.30
N VAL A 690 -11.64 3.77 34.15
CA VAL A 690 -10.91 4.68 35.04
C VAL A 690 -9.93 5.56 34.28
N THR A 691 -9.19 4.98 33.31
CA THR A 691 -8.25 5.71 32.46
C THR A 691 -8.98 6.67 31.52
N ASP A 692 -10.13 6.26 30.98
CA ASP A 692 -10.99 7.09 30.13
C ASP A 692 -11.53 8.30 30.91
N LEU A 693 -12.04 8.08 32.14
CA LEU A 693 -12.54 9.16 32.98
C LEU A 693 -11.43 10.11 33.44
N ALA A 694 -10.25 9.61 33.77
CA ALA A 694 -9.10 10.43 34.14
C ALA A 694 -8.64 11.29 32.96
N GLY A 695 -8.51 10.72 31.76
CA GLY A 695 -8.15 11.45 30.55
C GLY A 695 -9.21 12.50 30.16
N LEU A 696 -10.51 12.15 30.26
CA LEU A 696 -11.62 13.08 30.03
C LEU A 696 -11.58 14.25 31.02
N ALA A 697 -11.32 13.98 32.30
CA ALA A 697 -11.19 15.02 33.31
C ALA A 697 -10.07 16.02 32.97
N VAL A 698 -8.90 15.52 32.54
CA VAL A 698 -7.80 16.39 32.07
C VAL A 698 -8.24 17.25 30.88
N LEU A 699 -8.89 16.66 29.88
CA LEU A 699 -9.40 17.40 28.72
C LEU A 699 -10.38 18.49 29.14
N VAL A 700 -11.34 18.19 30.02
CA VAL A 700 -12.34 19.15 30.50
C VAL A 700 -11.67 20.27 31.31
N VAL A 701 -10.74 19.96 32.21
CA VAL A 701 -9.99 20.97 32.97
C VAL A 701 -9.26 21.94 32.04
N VAL A 702 -8.52 21.42 31.05
CA VAL A 702 -7.80 22.28 30.11
C VAL A 702 -8.77 23.11 29.26
N LEU A 703 -9.90 22.55 28.83
CA LEU A 703 -10.94 23.27 28.11
C LEU A 703 -11.53 24.42 28.93
N VAL A 704 -11.83 24.21 30.20
CA VAL A 704 -12.36 25.22 31.12
C VAL A 704 -11.32 26.34 31.34
N LEU A 705 -10.07 25.97 31.61
CA LEU A 705 -8.98 26.95 31.79
C LEU A 705 -8.81 27.82 30.55
N GLN A 706 -8.78 27.22 29.36
CA GLN A 706 -8.69 27.96 28.10
C GLN A 706 -9.88 28.88 27.83
N ARG A 707 -11.11 28.46 28.19
CA ARG A 707 -12.30 29.33 28.10
C ARG A 707 -12.23 30.53 29.02
N ILE A 708 -11.75 30.34 30.25
CA ILE A 708 -11.59 31.43 31.23
C ILE A 708 -10.54 32.42 30.74
N GLU A 709 -9.37 31.92 30.29
CA GLU A 709 -8.30 32.79 29.76
C GLU A 709 -8.78 33.53 28.48
N ASN A 710 -9.49 32.90 27.56
CA ASN A 710 -10.02 33.53 26.36
C ASN A 710 -11.06 34.62 26.65
N LYS A 711 -11.89 34.43 27.72
CA LYS A 711 -12.79 35.51 28.17
C LYS A 711 -12.05 36.70 28.74
N LYS A 712 -10.97 36.48 29.53
CA LYS A 712 -10.13 37.55 30.07
C LYS A 712 -9.43 38.37 28.97
N ASP A 713 -8.90 37.68 27.94
CA ASP A 713 -8.24 38.35 26.82
C ASP A 713 -9.23 39.20 26.00
N LYS A 714 -10.44 38.71 25.76
CA LYS A 714 -11.49 39.47 25.08
C LYS A 714 -11.98 40.64 25.88
N ALA A 715 -12.08 40.54 27.19
CA ALA A 715 -12.43 41.63 28.06
C ALA A 715 -11.32 42.70 28.10
N ALA A 716 -10.04 42.30 28.11
CA ALA A 716 -8.89 43.20 28.02
C ALA A 716 -8.74 43.91 26.65
N ALA A 717 -9.21 43.29 25.57
CA ALA A 717 -9.20 43.86 24.23
C ALA A 717 -10.41 44.79 23.93
N SER A 718 -11.41 44.77 24.78
CA SER A 718 -12.61 45.63 24.69
C SER A 718 -12.49 46.90 25.57
N VAL A 719 -11.48 46.98 26.41
CA VAL A 719 -11.03 48.19 27.17
C VAL A 719 -9.87 48.84 26.41
#